data_a169a4d93b0138a795f4b0d21b2194e1
#
_entry.id   a169a4d93b0138a795f4b0d21b2194e1
#
_cell.length_a   1.000
_cell.length_b   1.000
_cell.length_c   1.000
_cell.angle_alpha   90.00
_cell.angle_beta   90.00
_cell.angle_gamma   90.00
#
_symmetry.space_group_name_H-M   'P 1'
#
loop_
_entity.id
_entity.type
_entity.pdbx_description
1 polymer ?
#
loop_
_entity_poly.entity_id
_entity_poly.type
_entity_poly.pdbx_seq_one_letter_code
_entity_poly.pdbx_strand_id
1 'polypeptide(L)'
;MRKSLLLTACLASISTLVFAQSAPFDMSPEKPATPPAPARPAPVAPVPQVQTPAPVAPAAPAAPRPVPSVAAPTVVQPARAATATAPSSPDDRRRYILPFPDLSLAGEIDQRQWTLYLTPEQAKAAVSLNIGYQNAIVVAPESSNLEVSVNNVPLERKSVSSPDGEGNVSMAIPPGALQAGANAISLGVQQRHRTDCTIQSTYDLWTDVSPASTYIAFNADVGSRFSTIDDIQATGADLAGLTAINIVAPGLANPVSAQPLLKLAQALALRTQMPNQQVTFTTRLPTERKAGTLTVLAGTSREIAAATQSVPPEALAGPYAGFESNIVNGISALIVSGPTPQTMQLAIDQLTASVERPAGGSRTTLSTKAWHTPDAPLVMSDRRISLSALGVKSTEFSGRRFRTDFTIGAPADFYAAAYGEATLLLDAAYSNEILPGSHIDIYVNGNIASTVPISNRGGGIFRHLPINVTLRHFVPGVNTIAIEAVLMTDADTACLPGAAANQTPRFALFDTTELHIPNYAMIGRAPDLAATNGVGQPYRASDQPVAVWLERVDTDTMSAAATLLSRLALAGGHPVPVELVATPAAVGERNALFFGTLAQMPQALVNQLDLAPASQVAWKESASAVQPAQTDQLFDDWRERVDGGVWQGQISSFEEWMKRNFDISSDTLRFLPGAEQIYTPPGNVSFMLAQGMSPGGQGVWTMATAPTSADLRTGMAAMAEQKRWTTMAGRVATYDATADKVDTVAAEQPSFIVTRPFSFSNWRLIAANWLSSNTLSYSLVFIGFLTLLGCVTFLMLRGMGRHK
;
A
#
# COMPACT_ATOMS: atom_id res chain seq x y z
N MET A 1 30.65 5.28 -61.90
CA MET A 1 29.53 6.18 -61.96
C MET A 1 28.11 5.54 -61.85
N ARG A 2 27.97 4.20 -61.69
CA ARG A 2 26.61 3.54 -61.58
C ARG A 2 26.20 3.17 -60.15
N LYS A 3 27.08 3.34 -59.17
CA LYS A 3 26.75 3.02 -57.74
C LYS A 3 26.27 4.22 -56.93
N SER A 4 26.48 5.44 -57.40
CA SER A 4 26.01 6.68 -56.74
C SER A 4 24.59 7.04 -57.08
N LEU A 5 24.02 6.51 -58.18
CA LEU A 5 22.63 6.80 -58.58
C LEU A 5 21.58 5.97 -57.82
N LEU A 6 21.96 4.80 -57.26
CA LEU A 6 21.04 3.97 -56.50
C LEU A 6 20.84 4.44 -55.06
N LEU A 7 21.84 5.11 -54.47
CA LEU A 7 21.72 5.67 -53.14
C LEU A 7 20.84 6.94 -53.14
N THR A 8 20.88 7.72 -54.21
CA THR A 8 20.08 8.94 -54.34
C THR A 8 18.61 8.64 -54.67
N ALA A 9 18.32 7.51 -55.30
CA ALA A 9 16.93 7.08 -55.56
C ALA A 9 16.25 6.56 -54.30
N CYS A 10 16.97 5.91 -53.36
CA CYS A 10 16.41 5.48 -52.08
C CYS A 10 16.11 6.63 -51.10
N LEU A 11 16.89 7.71 -51.16
CA LEU A 11 16.65 8.89 -50.34
C LEU A 11 15.52 9.78 -50.87
N ALA A 12 15.27 9.75 -52.18
CA ALA A 12 14.19 10.53 -52.83
C ALA A 12 12.80 9.89 -52.66
N SER A 13 12.71 8.58 -52.40
CA SER A 13 11.44 7.87 -52.18
C SER A 13 10.91 7.98 -50.75
N ILE A 14 11.69 8.51 -49.78
CA ILE A 14 11.26 8.74 -48.40
C ILE A 14 10.53 10.11 -48.28
N SER A 15 10.67 11.01 -49.25
CA SER A 15 10.18 12.37 -49.16
C SER A 15 8.74 12.60 -49.68
N THR A 16 8.01 11.56 -50.08
CA THR A 16 6.69 11.74 -50.71
C THR A 16 5.51 11.06 -50.01
N LEU A 17 5.69 10.64 -48.74
CA LEU A 17 4.61 10.05 -47.94
C LEU A 17 4.18 10.92 -46.73
N VAL A 18 4.37 12.22 -46.79
CA VAL A 18 3.91 13.15 -45.75
C VAL A 18 2.95 14.17 -46.35
N PHE A 19 1.77 13.74 -46.81
CA PHE A 19 0.63 14.62 -46.99
C PHE A 19 -0.68 13.86 -46.78
N ALA A 20 -1.05 13.63 -45.54
CA ALA A 20 -2.43 13.52 -45.10
C ALA A 20 -2.43 13.49 -43.55
N GLN A 21 -2.07 14.59 -42.93
CA GLN A 21 -2.46 14.84 -41.54
C GLN A 21 -3.17 16.19 -41.52
N SER A 22 -4.38 16.18 -40.99
CA SER A 22 -5.11 17.34 -40.53
C SER A 22 -4.20 18.24 -39.73
N ALA A 23 -4.22 19.55 -39.97
CA ALA A 23 -3.40 20.51 -39.26
C ALA A 23 -3.46 20.30 -37.75
N PRO A 24 -2.32 20.26 -37.04
CA PRO A 24 -2.33 20.23 -35.60
C PRO A 24 -2.98 21.49 -35.05
N PHE A 25 -3.72 21.33 -33.98
CA PHE A 25 -4.27 22.43 -33.17
C PHE A 25 -3.18 23.47 -32.90
N ASP A 26 -3.43 24.70 -33.25
CA ASP A 26 -2.54 25.84 -33.00
C ASP A 26 -2.63 26.19 -31.49
N MET A 27 -1.66 25.69 -30.72
CA MET A 27 -1.44 26.00 -29.29
C MET A 27 -0.44 27.16 -29.17
N SER A 28 -0.51 28.16 -30.01
CA SER A 28 0.27 29.38 -29.80
C SER A 28 -0.17 30.05 -28.50
N PRO A 29 0.74 30.37 -27.59
CA PRO A 29 0.36 31.08 -26.38
C PRO A 29 -0.20 32.45 -26.75
N GLU A 30 -1.38 32.76 -26.22
CA GLU A 30 -1.98 34.09 -26.32
C GLU A 30 -0.97 35.16 -25.87
N LYS A 31 -0.82 36.21 -26.67
CA LYS A 31 -0.01 37.37 -26.29
C LYS A 31 -0.44 37.86 -24.93
N PRO A 32 0.51 38.05 -23.98
CA PRO A 32 0.15 38.59 -22.67
C PRO A 32 -0.51 39.96 -22.85
N ALA A 33 -1.69 40.10 -22.28
CA ALA A 33 -2.38 41.35 -22.17
C ALA A 33 -1.51 42.35 -21.42
N THR A 34 -1.34 43.54 -21.95
CA THR A 34 -0.59 44.64 -21.31
C THR A 34 -1.19 44.93 -19.94
N PRO A 35 -0.40 44.90 -18.85
CA PRO A 35 -0.94 45.23 -17.54
C PRO A 35 -1.52 46.62 -17.48
N PRO A 36 -2.67 46.87 -16.85
CA PRO A 36 -3.16 48.21 -16.59
C PRO A 36 -2.21 48.97 -15.71
N ALA A 37 -2.03 50.27 -15.98
CA ALA A 37 -1.17 51.16 -15.25
C ALA A 37 -1.53 51.17 -13.76
N PRO A 38 -0.53 51.28 -12.84
CA PRO A 38 -0.79 51.24 -11.40
C PRO A 38 -1.64 52.44 -10.95
N ALA A 39 -2.74 52.15 -10.30
CA ALA A 39 -3.59 53.09 -9.66
C ALA A 39 -2.83 53.78 -8.49
N ARG A 40 -2.93 55.13 -8.40
CA ARG A 40 -2.38 55.91 -7.31
C ARG A 40 -2.97 55.41 -5.97
N PRO A 41 -2.14 55.26 -4.92
CA PRO A 41 -2.65 54.86 -3.62
C PRO A 41 -3.48 55.98 -2.97
N ALA A 42 -4.66 55.59 -2.47
CA ALA A 42 -5.48 56.45 -1.61
C ALA A 42 -4.82 56.64 -0.23
N PRO A 43 -5.06 57.78 0.43
CA PRO A 43 -4.43 58.04 1.72
C PRO A 43 -4.94 57.07 2.80
N VAL A 44 -3.98 56.45 3.49
CA VAL A 44 -4.20 55.51 4.60
C VAL A 44 -4.64 56.29 5.85
N ALA A 45 -5.77 55.94 6.43
CA ALA A 45 -6.20 56.40 7.74
C ALA A 45 -5.29 55.83 8.85
N PRO A 46 -5.04 56.58 9.95
CA PRO A 46 -4.11 56.16 10.99
C PRO A 46 -4.67 54.93 11.76
N VAL A 47 -3.83 53.91 11.89
CA VAL A 47 -4.09 52.72 12.69
C VAL A 47 -3.99 53.03 14.17
N PRO A 48 -4.91 52.57 15.05
CA PRO A 48 -4.80 52.72 16.49
C PRO A 48 -3.58 52.02 17.05
N GLN A 49 -2.77 52.69 17.83
CA GLN A 49 -1.63 52.09 18.53
C GLN A 49 -2.10 51.12 19.59
N VAL A 50 -1.66 49.86 19.45
CA VAL A 50 -1.80 48.85 20.50
C VAL A 50 -0.81 49.18 21.62
N GLN A 51 -1.33 49.44 22.81
CA GLN A 51 -0.53 49.62 24.02
C GLN A 51 0.11 48.27 24.42
N THR A 52 1.40 48.27 24.52
CA THR A 52 2.20 47.16 25.09
C THR A 52 1.93 47.05 26.61
N PRO A 53 1.62 45.84 27.14
CA PRO A 53 1.53 45.64 28.59
C PRO A 53 2.91 45.78 29.25
N ALA A 54 2.98 46.41 30.39
CA ALA A 54 4.18 46.54 31.22
C ALA A 54 4.66 45.18 31.77
N PRO A 55 5.97 44.99 31.99
CA PRO A 55 6.52 43.73 32.49
C PRO A 55 6.12 43.48 33.94
N VAL A 56 5.60 42.30 34.19
CA VAL A 56 5.27 41.80 35.54
C VAL A 56 6.56 41.38 36.26
N ALA A 57 6.77 41.88 37.44
CA ALA A 57 7.91 41.56 38.31
C ALA A 57 7.80 40.08 38.83
N PRO A 58 8.92 39.37 39.02
CA PRO A 58 8.92 38.01 39.51
C PRO A 58 8.49 37.91 40.97
N ALA A 59 7.58 36.97 41.26
CA ALA A 59 7.10 36.68 42.59
C ALA A 59 8.17 35.92 43.40
N ALA A 60 8.32 36.30 44.68
CA ALA A 60 9.23 35.71 45.63
C ALA A 60 8.81 34.28 46.00
N PRO A 61 9.77 33.39 46.41
CA PRO A 61 9.48 32.01 46.72
C PRO A 61 8.75 31.86 48.07
N ALA A 62 7.71 31.03 48.09
CA ALA A 62 6.91 30.72 49.27
C ALA A 62 7.66 29.79 50.23
N ALA A 63 7.56 30.07 51.51
CA ALA A 63 8.14 29.32 52.60
C ALA A 63 7.51 27.90 52.73
N PRO A 64 8.27 26.89 53.26
CA PRO A 64 7.80 25.54 53.37
C PRO A 64 6.77 25.35 54.49
N ARG A 65 5.70 24.60 54.21
CA ARG A 65 4.71 24.19 55.21
C ARG A 65 5.22 23.02 56.06
N PRO A 66 4.84 22.91 57.32
CA PRO A 66 5.28 21.85 58.23
C PRO A 66 4.60 20.50 57.92
N VAL A 67 5.40 19.45 58.06
CA VAL A 67 5.01 18.05 57.87
C VAL A 67 4.22 17.55 59.08
N PRO A 68 3.09 16.83 58.95
CA PRO A 68 2.40 16.21 60.07
C PRO A 68 3.14 14.97 60.56
N SER A 69 3.18 14.81 61.88
CA SER A 69 3.77 13.73 62.64
C SER A 69 3.09 12.40 62.37
N VAL A 70 3.90 11.32 62.25
CA VAL A 70 3.47 9.94 62.04
C VAL A 70 2.95 9.37 63.36
N ALA A 71 1.70 8.87 63.40
CA ALA A 71 1.17 8.07 64.46
C ALA A 71 1.48 6.57 64.22
N ALA A 72 1.81 5.86 65.28
CA ALA A 72 2.21 4.44 65.31
C ALA A 72 1.11 3.49 64.81
N PRO A 73 1.47 2.27 64.31
CA PRO A 73 0.53 1.38 63.64
C PRO A 73 -0.31 0.57 64.67
N THR A 74 -1.62 0.60 64.46
CA THR A 74 -2.58 -0.31 65.14
C THR A 74 -2.67 -1.61 64.32
N VAL A 75 -2.38 -2.75 64.98
CA VAL A 75 -2.53 -4.08 64.39
C VAL A 75 -4.01 -4.37 64.13
N VAL A 76 -4.40 -4.52 62.89
CA VAL A 76 -5.73 -5.03 62.49
C VAL A 76 -5.57 -6.42 61.91
N GLN A 77 -6.35 -7.35 62.40
CA GLN A 77 -6.45 -8.75 61.98
C GLN A 77 -6.89 -8.83 60.51
N PRO A 78 -6.42 -9.87 59.76
CA PRO A 78 -6.79 -9.97 58.34
C PRO A 78 -8.24 -10.40 58.19
N ALA A 79 -9.06 -9.50 57.60
CA ALA A 79 -10.35 -9.84 57.06
C ALA A 79 -10.16 -10.68 55.79
N ARG A 80 -10.91 -11.75 55.71
CA ARG A 80 -10.99 -12.67 54.56
C ARG A 80 -11.14 -11.87 53.24
N ALA A 81 -10.19 -12.04 52.35
CA ALA A 81 -10.20 -11.38 51.02
C ALA A 81 -11.45 -11.81 50.25
N ALA A 82 -12.37 -10.88 50.08
CA ALA A 82 -13.32 -10.93 48.99
C ALA A 82 -12.51 -10.80 47.69
N THR A 83 -12.72 -11.72 46.77
CA THR A 83 -12.14 -11.70 45.43
C THR A 83 -12.51 -10.35 44.79
N ALA A 84 -11.58 -9.42 44.83
CA ALA A 84 -11.75 -8.15 44.14
C ALA A 84 -11.75 -8.44 42.63
N THR A 85 -12.90 -8.28 42.05
CA THR A 85 -13.04 -8.20 40.57
C THR A 85 -12.13 -7.06 40.15
N ALA A 86 -11.09 -7.35 39.37
CA ALA A 86 -10.22 -6.32 38.81
C ALA A 86 -11.07 -5.28 38.11
N PRO A 87 -10.74 -3.96 38.23
CA PRO A 87 -11.49 -2.94 37.55
C PRO A 87 -11.46 -3.24 36.07
N SER A 88 -12.65 -3.31 35.46
CA SER A 88 -12.81 -3.50 34.01
C SER A 88 -12.14 -2.33 33.27
N SER A 89 -11.21 -2.65 32.37
CA SER A 89 -10.64 -1.64 31.48
C SER A 89 -11.77 -1.10 30.59
N PRO A 90 -11.85 0.21 30.35
CA PRO A 90 -12.82 0.77 29.38
C PRO A 90 -12.76 0.07 28.03
N ASP A 91 -11.60 -0.45 27.63
CA ASP A 91 -11.38 -1.16 26.37
C ASP A 91 -12.08 -2.51 26.29
N ASP A 92 -12.42 -3.16 27.41
CA ASP A 92 -13.16 -4.42 27.40
C ASP A 92 -14.62 -4.28 26.96
N ARG A 93 -15.17 -3.06 26.99
CA ARG A 93 -16.51 -2.73 26.51
C ARG A 93 -16.53 -2.11 25.14
N ARG A 94 -15.38 -2.04 24.46
CA ARG A 94 -15.23 -1.44 23.15
C ARG A 94 -14.46 -2.37 22.23
N ARG A 95 -14.86 -2.35 20.97
CA ARG A 95 -14.15 -3.01 19.88
C ARG A 95 -13.90 -1.98 18.80
N TYR A 96 -12.67 -1.50 18.68
CA TYR A 96 -12.27 -0.63 17.59
C TYR A 96 -12.32 -1.40 16.27
N ILE A 97 -12.92 -0.81 15.26
CA ILE A 97 -13.32 -1.50 14.05
C ILE A 97 -12.61 -1.02 12.78
N LEU A 98 -11.95 0.13 12.83
CA LEU A 98 -11.17 0.61 11.69
C LEU A 98 -9.79 -0.06 11.70
N PRO A 99 -9.45 -0.85 10.67
CA PRO A 99 -8.14 -1.49 10.57
C PRO A 99 -7.10 -0.59 9.89
N PHE A 100 -7.29 0.72 9.89
CA PHE A 100 -6.40 1.72 9.27
C PHE A 100 -6.19 2.90 10.19
N PRO A 101 -4.97 3.50 10.15
CA PRO A 101 -4.69 4.71 10.92
C PRO A 101 -5.43 5.94 10.39
N ASP A 102 -5.73 5.97 9.11
CA ASP A 102 -6.41 7.05 8.42
C ASP A 102 -7.47 6.49 7.46
N LEU A 103 -8.69 6.96 7.60
CA LEU A 103 -9.78 6.71 6.67
C LEU A 103 -10.36 8.04 6.24
N SER A 104 -10.08 8.47 5.03
CA SER A 104 -10.70 9.65 4.42
C SER A 104 -11.68 9.22 3.33
N LEU A 105 -12.93 9.72 3.45
CA LEU A 105 -13.96 9.56 2.44
C LEU A 105 -14.04 10.87 1.65
N ALA A 106 -13.63 10.83 0.38
CA ALA A 106 -13.38 12.02 -0.43
C ALA A 106 -14.35 12.18 -1.60
N GLY A 107 -14.67 13.44 -1.92
CA GLY A 107 -15.54 13.78 -3.04
C GLY A 107 -17.03 13.74 -2.69
N GLU A 108 -17.88 13.81 -3.72
CA GLU A 108 -19.32 13.88 -3.55
C GLU A 108 -19.97 12.55 -3.17
N ILE A 109 -19.30 11.44 -3.46
CA ILE A 109 -19.69 10.09 -3.03
C ILE A 109 -18.45 9.25 -2.80
N ASP A 110 -18.35 8.63 -1.64
CA ASP A 110 -17.34 7.62 -1.35
C ASP A 110 -17.89 6.59 -0.37
N GLN A 111 -17.40 5.37 -0.46
CA GLN A 111 -17.82 4.27 0.39
C GLN A 111 -16.68 3.31 0.62
N ARG A 112 -16.52 2.87 1.88
CA ARG A 112 -15.59 1.81 2.25
C ARG A 112 -16.33 0.68 2.95
N GLN A 113 -15.88 -0.53 2.69
CA GLN A 113 -16.43 -1.74 3.31
C GLN A 113 -15.29 -2.62 3.76
N TRP A 114 -15.41 -3.20 4.95
CA TRP A 114 -14.45 -4.15 5.50
C TRP A 114 -15.14 -5.23 6.31
N THR A 115 -14.42 -6.33 6.56
CA THR A 115 -14.90 -7.43 7.37
C THR A 115 -14.42 -7.27 8.81
N LEU A 116 -15.35 -7.46 9.73
CA LEU A 116 -15.10 -7.50 11.16
C LEU A 116 -15.45 -8.91 11.69
N TYR A 117 -14.51 -9.53 12.38
CA TYR A 117 -14.78 -10.80 13.06
C TYR A 117 -15.14 -10.56 14.52
N LEU A 118 -16.19 -11.22 14.98
CA LEU A 118 -16.66 -11.16 16.36
C LEU A 118 -16.76 -12.54 16.96
N THR A 119 -16.40 -12.67 18.25
CA THR A 119 -16.72 -13.89 19.01
C THR A 119 -18.24 -13.99 19.25
N PRO A 120 -18.76 -15.17 19.61
CA PRO A 120 -20.17 -15.33 19.97
C PRO A 120 -20.62 -14.38 21.08
N GLU A 121 -19.78 -14.14 22.08
CA GLU A 121 -20.02 -13.25 23.20
C GLU A 121 -20.04 -11.78 22.76
N GLN A 122 -19.09 -11.38 21.90
CA GLN A 122 -19.04 -10.03 21.34
C GLN A 122 -20.26 -9.72 20.49
N ALA A 123 -20.65 -10.64 19.60
CA ALA A 123 -21.83 -10.45 18.74
C ALA A 123 -23.12 -10.29 19.57
N LYS A 124 -23.26 -11.08 20.65
CA LYS A 124 -24.42 -11.00 21.55
C LYS A 124 -24.43 -9.75 22.42
N ALA A 125 -23.25 -9.25 22.81
CA ALA A 125 -23.12 -8.10 23.71
C ALA A 125 -23.09 -6.75 22.98
N ALA A 126 -23.05 -6.71 21.65
CA ALA A 126 -23.01 -5.50 20.85
C ALA A 126 -24.31 -4.71 20.96
N VAL A 127 -24.23 -3.41 21.29
CA VAL A 127 -25.39 -2.55 21.49
C VAL A 127 -25.41 -1.33 20.58
N SER A 128 -24.25 -0.73 20.32
CA SER A 128 -24.17 0.44 19.43
C SER A 128 -22.87 0.47 18.63
N LEU A 129 -22.94 1.08 17.47
CA LEU A 129 -21.80 1.44 16.65
C LEU A 129 -21.58 2.94 16.79
N ASN A 130 -20.38 3.32 17.22
CA ASN A 130 -19.95 4.69 17.37
C ASN A 130 -18.98 5.02 16.26
N ILE A 131 -19.11 6.20 15.65
CA ILE A 131 -18.25 6.70 14.57
C ILE A 131 -17.82 8.11 14.94
N GLY A 132 -16.52 8.28 15.12
CA GLY A 132 -15.88 9.58 15.24
C GLY A 132 -15.44 10.08 13.87
N TYR A 133 -15.79 11.30 13.51
CA TYR A 133 -15.41 11.86 12.22
C TYR A 133 -15.25 13.38 12.28
N GLN A 134 -14.47 13.92 11.36
CA GLN A 134 -14.40 15.34 11.05
C GLN A 134 -14.58 15.52 9.55
N ASN A 135 -15.20 16.61 9.13
CA ASN A 135 -15.40 16.90 7.70
C ASN A 135 -14.93 18.29 7.33
N ALA A 136 -14.71 18.50 6.03
CA ALA A 136 -14.36 19.81 5.49
C ALA A 136 -15.44 20.85 5.81
N ILE A 137 -15.02 22.08 6.13
CA ILE A 137 -15.92 23.20 6.48
C ILE A 137 -16.88 23.57 5.33
N VAL A 138 -16.46 23.23 4.09
CA VAL A 138 -17.25 23.50 2.88
C VAL A 138 -18.39 22.52 2.66
N VAL A 139 -18.47 21.43 3.41
CA VAL A 139 -19.55 20.44 3.33
C VAL A 139 -20.86 21.03 3.85
N ALA A 140 -21.94 20.89 3.08
CA ALA A 140 -23.29 21.35 3.39
C ALA A 140 -24.03 20.30 4.22
N PRO A 141 -24.28 20.49 5.53
CA PRO A 141 -24.89 19.46 6.37
C PRO A 141 -26.31 19.08 5.97
N GLU A 142 -27.06 20.03 5.39
CA GLU A 142 -28.45 19.86 4.94
C GLU A 142 -28.60 18.95 3.72
N SER A 143 -27.50 18.75 2.95
CA SER A 143 -27.51 17.95 1.74
C SER A 143 -26.43 16.86 1.73
N SER A 144 -25.72 16.67 2.85
CA SER A 144 -24.66 15.69 3.00
C SER A 144 -24.98 14.68 4.10
N ASN A 145 -24.80 13.40 3.81
CA ASN A 145 -25.16 12.32 4.69
C ASN A 145 -24.05 11.31 4.86
N LEU A 146 -23.95 10.78 6.08
CA LEU A 146 -23.17 9.60 6.44
C LEU A 146 -24.10 8.40 6.52
N GLU A 147 -23.79 7.33 5.79
CA GLU A 147 -24.57 6.09 5.73
C GLU A 147 -23.75 4.93 6.29
N VAL A 148 -24.37 4.15 7.15
CA VAL A 148 -23.72 2.99 7.77
C VAL A 148 -24.59 1.78 7.62
N SER A 149 -24.00 0.67 7.23
CA SER A 149 -24.69 -0.62 7.22
C SER A 149 -23.82 -1.74 7.80
N VAL A 150 -24.48 -2.72 8.40
CA VAL A 150 -23.90 -3.93 8.94
C VAL A 150 -24.56 -5.12 8.28
N ASN A 151 -23.78 -6.01 7.65
CA ASN A 151 -24.30 -7.17 6.91
C ASN A 151 -25.42 -6.80 5.91
N ASN A 152 -25.26 -5.66 5.21
CA ASN A 152 -26.25 -5.05 4.31
C ASN A 152 -27.55 -4.55 5.00
N VAL A 153 -27.63 -4.57 6.33
CA VAL A 153 -28.72 -3.93 7.09
C VAL A 153 -28.33 -2.47 7.33
N PRO A 154 -29.01 -1.49 6.75
CA PRO A 154 -28.72 -0.10 7.04
C PRO A 154 -29.06 0.19 8.50
N LEU A 155 -28.15 0.83 9.22
CA LEU A 155 -28.37 1.23 10.61
C LEU A 155 -29.12 2.55 10.66
N GLU A 156 -28.47 3.60 10.24
CA GLU A 156 -29.03 4.96 10.25
C GLU A 156 -28.30 5.84 9.24
N ARG A 157 -29.01 6.86 8.74
CA ARG A 157 -28.42 7.93 7.94
C ARG A 157 -28.33 9.18 8.81
N LYS A 158 -27.14 9.77 8.90
CA LYS A 158 -26.88 10.99 9.68
C LYS A 158 -26.32 12.09 8.78
N SER A 159 -26.64 13.34 9.13
CA SER A 159 -26.06 14.50 8.50
C SER A 159 -24.57 14.60 8.80
N VAL A 160 -23.75 15.00 7.82
CA VAL A 160 -22.34 15.27 7.99
C VAL A 160 -22.16 16.71 8.47
N SER A 161 -21.83 16.91 9.76
CA SER A 161 -21.91 18.23 10.41
C SER A 161 -20.85 18.47 11.50
N SER A 162 -19.61 18.01 11.29
CA SER A 162 -18.48 18.16 12.24
C SER A 162 -17.29 18.89 11.61
N PRO A 163 -17.43 20.18 11.20
CA PRO A 163 -16.34 20.90 10.53
C PRO A 163 -15.29 21.45 11.50
N ASP A 164 -15.68 21.81 12.72
CA ASP A 164 -14.81 22.52 13.68
C ASP A 164 -13.94 21.58 14.53
N GLY A 165 -14.17 20.28 14.42
CA GLY A 165 -13.43 19.27 15.17
C GLY A 165 -14.13 17.92 15.08
N GLU A 166 -13.55 16.92 15.73
CA GLU A 166 -14.08 15.56 15.74
C GLU A 166 -15.45 15.49 16.42
N GLY A 167 -16.47 15.10 15.67
CA GLY A 167 -17.80 14.79 16.16
C GLY A 167 -18.00 13.28 16.27
N ASN A 168 -18.95 12.88 17.13
CA ASN A 168 -19.28 11.49 17.35
C ASN A 168 -20.76 11.22 17.05
N VAL A 169 -20.99 10.15 16.30
CA VAL A 169 -22.33 9.63 16.01
C VAL A 169 -22.45 8.24 16.58
N SER A 170 -23.48 8.02 17.40
CA SER A 170 -23.81 6.69 17.95
C SER A 170 -25.09 6.17 17.30
N MET A 171 -25.04 4.96 16.78
CA MET A 171 -26.15 4.27 16.10
C MET A 171 -26.43 2.97 16.83
N ALA A 172 -27.71 2.72 17.14
CA ALA A 172 -28.12 1.46 17.76
C ALA A 172 -27.96 0.30 16.77
N ILE A 173 -27.41 -0.81 17.22
CA ILE A 173 -27.29 -2.04 16.42
C ILE A 173 -28.55 -2.88 16.69
N PRO A 174 -29.37 -3.17 15.66
CA PRO A 174 -30.53 -4.04 15.84
C PRO A 174 -30.12 -5.45 16.31
N PRO A 175 -30.87 -6.08 17.19
CA PRO A 175 -30.60 -7.45 17.60
C PRO A 175 -30.52 -8.41 16.39
N GLY A 176 -29.43 -9.19 16.33
CA GLY A 176 -29.20 -10.14 15.22
C GLY A 176 -28.60 -9.53 13.96
N ALA A 177 -28.36 -8.21 13.90
CA ALA A 177 -27.63 -7.60 12.78
C ALA A 177 -26.15 -8.02 12.73
N LEU A 178 -25.52 -8.20 13.88
CA LEU A 178 -24.18 -8.79 14.02
C LEU A 178 -24.28 -10.26 14.42
N GLN A 179 -23.38 -11.06 13.87
CA GLN A 179 -23.30 -12.50 14.11
C GLN A 179 -21.89 -12.91 14.57
N ALA A 180 -21.76 -14.08 15.18
CA ALA A 180 -20.48 -14.68 15.42
C ALA A 180 -19.75 -14.97 14.11
N GLY A 181 -18.44 -14.72 14.08
CA GLY A 181 -17.64 -14.83 12.87
C GLY A 181 -17.59 -13.55 12.07
N ALA A 182 -17.60 -13.66 10.75
CA ALA A 182 -17.42 -12.55 9.83
C ALA A 182 -18.68 -11.68 9.70
N ASN A 183 -18.51 -10.37 9.80
CA ASN A 183 -19.53 -9.35 9.58
C ASN A 183 -19.00 -8.28 8.62
N ALA A 184 -19.81 -7.85 7.66
CA ALA A 184 -19.46 -6.78 6.76
C ALA A 184 -19.93 -5.43 7.32
N ILE A 185 -19.00 -4.52 7.52
CA ILE A 185 -19.28 -3.12 7.89
C ILE A 185 -19.12 -2.27 6.64
N SER A 186 -20.09 -1.44 6.34
CA SER A 186 -20.01 -0.47 5.23
C SER A 186 -20.26 0.93 5.77
N LEU A 187 -19.38 1.85 5.41
CA LEU A 187 -19.43 3.25 5.75
C LEU A 187 -19.32 4.07 4.46
N GLY A 188 -20.30 4.90 4.19
CA GLY A 188 -20.37 5.73 3.00
C GLY A 188 -20.77 7.16 3.32
N VAL A 189 -20.35 8.08 2.46
CA VAL A 189 -20.76 9.48 2.49
C VAL A 189 -21.34 9.90 1.15
N GLN A 190 -22.35 10.76 1.21
CA GLN A 190 -22.77 11.60 0.10
C GLN A 190 -22.55 13.05 0.55
N GLN A 191 -21.71 13.79 -0.14
CA GLN A 191 -21.29 15.13 0.24
C GLN A 191 -21.63 16.13 -0.85
N ARG A 192 -22.00 17.35 -0.44
CA ARG A 192 -22.24 18.48 -1.33
C ARG A 192 -21.52 19.71 -0.83
N HIS A 193 -20.93 20.47 -1.75
CA HIS A 193 -20.34 21.74 -1.42
C HIS A 193 -21.41 22.78 -1.11
N ARG A 194 -21.18 23.61 -0.10
CA ARG A 194 -22.16 24.53 0.46
C ARG A 194 -22.61 25.60 -0.54
N THR A 195 -21.67 26.16 -1.29
CA THR A 195 -21.89 27.34 -2.15
C THR A 195 -21.26 27.25 -3.54
N ASP A 196 -20.27 26.41 -3.73
CA ASP A 196 -19.52 26.30 -4.98
C ASP A 196 -20.02 25.13 -5.83
N CYS A 197 -20.33 25.43 -7.11
CA CYS A 197 -20.83 24.46 -8.06
C CYS A 197 -19.78 24.02 -9.09
N THR A 198 -18.52 24.40 -8.91
CA THR A 198 -17.44 24.00 -9.82
C THR A 198 -17.04 22.53 -9.59
N ILE A 199 -16.46 21.91 -10.61
CA ILE A 199 -15.83 20.58 -10.46
C ILE A 199 -14.70 20.65 -9.42
N GLN A 200 -13.92 21.74 -9.42
CA GLN A 200 -12.81 21.93 -8.50
C GLN A 200 -13.23 21.84 -7.04
N SER A 201 -14.39 22.39 -6.68
CA SER A 201 -14.91 22.35 -5.32
C SER A 201 -15.21 20.93 -4.81
N THR A 202 -15.38 19.94 -5.70
CA THR A 202 -15.61 18.55 -5.31
C THR A 202 -14.36 17.89 -4.73
N TYR A 203 -13.16 18.43 -4.99
CA TYR A 203 -11.91 17.94 -4.42
C TYR A 203 -11.69 18.44 -2.98
N ASP A 204 -12.40 19.49 -2.57
CA ASP A 204 -12.35 20.04 -1.22
C ASP A 204 -13.29 19.31 -0.26
N LEU A 205 -14.09 18.35 -0.77
CA LEU A 205 -15.02 17.55 0.02
C LEU A 205 -14.30 16.33 0.59
N TRP A 206 -14.25 16.23 1.90
CA TRP A 206 -13.70 15.09 2.61
C TRP A 206 -14.40 14.91 3.97
N THR A 207 -14.43 13.67 4.42
CA THR A 207 -14.81 13.25 5.77
C THR A 207 -13.80 12.24 6.28
N ASP A 208 -13.03 12.63 7.27
CA ASP A 208 -12.03 11.79 7.90
C ASP A 208 -12.64 11.09 9.10
N VAL A 209 -12.41 9.79 9.19
CA VAL A 209 -12.97 8.94 10.23
C VAL A 209 -11.88 8.52 11.20
N SER A 210 -12.07 8.83 12.48
CA SER A 210 -11.10 8.59 13.54
C SER A 210 -11.17 7.13 14.02
N PRO A 211 -10.08 6.36 13.96
CA PRO A 211 -10.05 5.01 14.51
C PRO A 211 -10.24 4.97 16.03
N ALA A 212 -9.75 5.99 16.74
CA ALA A 212 -9.85 6.08 18.20
C ALA A 212 -11.29 6.25 18.70
N SER A 213 -12.16 6.81 17.88
CA SER A 213 -13.56 7.09 18.22
C SER A 213 -14.55 6.25 17.41
N THR A 214 -14.04 5.30 16.60
CA THR A 214 -14.88 4.40 15.80
C THR A 214 -14.81 2.98 16.35
N TYR A 215 -15.86 2.56 17.06
CA TYR A 215 -15.91 1.30 17.77
C TYR A 215 -17.32 0.77 17.97
N ILE A 216 -17.45 -0.54 18.16
CA ILE A 216 -18.66 -1.17 18.65
C ILE A 216 -18.60 -1.14 20.19
N ALA A 217 -19.70 -0.67 20.83
CA ALA A 217 -19.85 -0.72 22.26
C ALA A 217 -20.58 -2.00 22.69
N PHE A 218 -20.13 -2.61 23.78
CA PHE A 218 -20.70 -3.80 24.38
C PHE A 218 -21.36 -3.48 25.73
N ASN A 219 -22.41 -4.22 26.06
CA ASN A 219 -23.05 -4.17 27.36
C ASN A 219 -22.34 -5.04 28.44
N ALA A 220 -21.28 -5.74 28.06
CA ALA A 220 -20.48 -6.60 28.94
C ALA A 220 -18.98 -6.46 28.60
N ASP A 221 -18.11 -6.92 29.52
CA ASP A 221 -16.67 -6.88 29.37
C ASP A 221 -16.20 -8.08 28.51
N VAL A 222 -16.39 -8.01 27.19
CA VAL A 222 -16.10 -9.10 26.24
C VAL A 222 -15.08 -8.73 25.15
N GLY A 223 -14.61 -7.49 25.13
CA GLY A 223 -13.77 -6.95 24.05
C GLY A 223 -12.48 -7.74 23.79
N SER A 224 -11.86 -8.26 24.83
CA SER A 224 -10.59 -9.03 24.74
C SER A 224 -10.73 -10.47 25.30
N ARG A 225 -11.93 -11.01 25.37
CA ARG A 225 -12.14 -12.41 25.79
C ARG A 225 -12.07 -13.33 24.59
N PHE A 226 -11.03 -14.15 24.55
CA PHE A 226 -10.82 -15.19 23.56
C PHE A 226 -10.79 -16.54 24.28
N SER A 227 -11.43 -17.54 23.71
CA SER A 227 -11.55 -18.88 24.28
C SER A 227 -11.10 -19.98 23.34
N THR A 228 -11.20 -19.75 22.04
CA THR A 228 -10.85 -20.72 21.01
C THR A 228 -9.81 -20.13 20.05
N ILE A 229 -9.11 -21.00 19.32
CA ILE A 229 -8.12 -20.57 18.30
C ILE A 229 -8.78 -19.74 17.20
N ASP A 230 -10.04 -19.98 16.88
CA ASP A 230 -10.78 -19.21 15.87
C ASP A 230 -11.05 -17.76 16.32
N ASP A 231 -11.06 -17.50 17.65
CA ASP A 231 -11.20 -16.16 18.20
C ASP A 231 -9.99 -15.24 17.89
N ILE A 232 -8.87 -15.80 17.40
CA ILE A 232 -7.72 -15.02 16.91
C ILE A 232 -8.14 -13.99 15.85
N GLN A 233 -9.09 -14.33 14.98
CA GLN A 233 -9.64 -13.42 13.98
C GLN A 233 -10.36 -12.22 14.61
N ALA A 234 -10.86 -12.38 15.84
CA ALA A 234 -11.52 -11.32 16.58
C ALA A 234 -10.54 -10.40 17.33
N THR A 235 -9.22 -10.48 17.12
CA THR A 235 -8.23 -9.58 17.76
C THR A 235 -8.49 -8.11 17.44
N GLY A 236 -8.68 -7.76 16.17
CA GLY A 236 -9.00 -6.45 15.65
C GLY A 236 -7.91 -5.40 15.72
N ALA A 237 -8.30 -4.15 15.73
CA ALA A 237 -7.40 -3.02 15.75
C ALA A 237 -7.39 -2.29 17.10
N ASP A 238 -6.36 -1.52 17.33
CA ASP A 238 -6.25 -0.59 18.45
C ASP A 238 -6.82 0.80 18.09
N LEU A 239 -6.60 1.78 18.96
CA LEU A 239 -6.98 3.19 18.77
C LEU A 239 -6.34 3.86 17.53
N ALA A 240 -5.25 3.30 17.02
CA ALA A 240 -4.54 3.81 15.85
C ALA A 240 -4.83 3.00 14.57
N GLY A 241 -5.75 2.04 14.62
CA GLY A 241 -6.05 1.18 13.48
C GLY A 241 -5.01 0.08 13.23
N LEU A 242 -4.15 -0.21 14.20
CA LEU A 242 -3.10 -1.22 14.11
C LEU A 242 -3.48 -2.49 14.87
N THR A 243 -3.00 -3.62 14.40
CA THR A 243 -3.11 -4.91 15.08
C THR A 243 -1.74 -5.35 15.56
N ALA A 244 -1.57 -5.53 16.86
CA ALA A 244 -0.34 -6.00 17.45
C ALA A 244 -0.42 -7.49 17.77
N ILE A 245 0.57 -8.26 17.33
CA ILE A 245 0.80 -9.65 17.74
C ILE A 245 2.02 -9.62 18.66
N ASN A 246 1.78 -9.70 19.96
CA ASN A 246 2.85 -9.66 20.95
C ASN A 246 3.20 -11.08 21.39
N ILE A 247 4.34 -11.60 20.93
CA ILE A 247 4.84 -12.93 21.27
C ILE A 247 5.80 -12.81 22.45
N VAL A 248 5.35 -13.27 23.60
CA VAL A 248 6.17 -13.38 24.81
C VAL A 248 6.93 -14.69 24.75
N ALA A 249 8.23 -14.63 24.56
CA ALA A 249 9.11 -15.77 24.44
C ALA A 249 10.22 -15.69 25.48
N PRO A 250 10.03 -16.24 26.70
CA PRO A 250 11.05 -16.18 27.74
C PRO A 250 12.38 -16.86 27.37
N GLY A 251 12.30 -17.88 26.49
CA GLY A 251 13.44 -18.61 25.97
C GLY A 251 14.02 -18.05 24.65
N LEU A 252 13.72 -16.82 24.26
CA LEU A 252 14.12 -16.23 22.98
C LEU A 252 15.63 -16.26 22.71
N ALA A 253 16.45 -16.16 23.76
CA ALA A 253 17.90 -16.22 23.64
C ALA A 253 18.43 -17.58 23.15
N ASN A 254 17.59 -18.62 23.14
CA ASN A 254 17.94 -19.93 22.62
C ASN A 254 17.74 -19.96 21.08
N PRO A 255 18.80 -20.08 20.28
CA PRO A 255 18.67 -20.08 18.82
C PRO A 255 17.76 -21.19 18.26
N VAL A 256 17.65 -22.32 18.97
CA VAL A 256 16.79 -23.45 18.56
C VAL A 256 15.31 -23.05 18.54
N SER A 257 14.89 -22.12 19.39
CA SER A 257 13.51 -21.65 19.46
C SER A 257 13.20 -20.56 18.42
N ALA A 258 14.18 -19.88 17.87
CA ALA A 258 13.98 -18.71 17.01
C ALA A 258 13.24 -19.06 15.71
N GLN A 259 13.65 -20.11 15.01
CA GLN A 259 13.00 -20.52 13.74
C GLN A 259 11.53 -20.94 13.94
N PRO A 260 11.16 -21.81 14.92
CA PRO A 260 9.76 -22.09 15.22
C PRO A 260 8.94 -20.84 15.57
N LEU A 261 9.52 -19.89 16.29
CA LEU A 261 8.84 -18.63 16.66
C LEU A 261 8.56 -17.74 15.43
N LEU A 262 9.47 -17.68 14.45
CA LEU A 262 9.21 -17.00 13.18
C LEU A 262 8.09 -17.67 12.37
N LYS A 263 7.98 -19.00 12.42
CA LYS A 263 6.86 -19.73 11.82
C LYS A 263 5.54 -19.44 12.55
N LEU A 264 5.56 -19.40 13.88
CA LEU A 264 4.40 -19.03 14.70
C LEU A 264 3.88 -17.63 14.34
N ALA A 265 4.77 -16.64 14.23
CA ALA A 265 4.40 -15.28 13.87
C ALA A 265 3.63 -15.22 12.53
N GLN A 266 4.12 -15.93 11.53
CA GLN A 266 3.45 -16.03 10.22
C GLN A 266 2.07 -16.69 10.31
N ALA A 267 1.95 -17.79 11.06
CA ALA A 267 0.69 -18.50 11.26
C ALA A 267 -0.35 -17.60 11.96
N LEU A 268 0.07 -16.85 12.98
CA LEU A 268 -0.80 -15.91 13.69
C LEU A 268 -1.24 -14.75 12.77
N ALA A 269 -0.34 -14.20 11.98
CA ALA A 269 -0.65 -13.15 11.02
C ALA A 269 -1.68 -13.62 9.98
N LEU A 270 -1.53 -14.82 9.45
CA LEU A 270 -2.49 -15.42 8.52
C LEU A 270 -3.85 -15.68 9.15
N ARG A 271 -3.91 -15.93 10.47
CA ARG A 271 -5.18 -16.13 11.20
C ARG A 271 -5.87 -14.81 11.52
N THR A 272 -5.15 -13.80 11.97
CA THR A 272 -5.73 -12.49 12.29
C THR A 272 -6.27 -11.80 11.03
N GLN A 273 -5.66 -12.00 9.87
CA GLN A 273 -6.05 -11.44 8.57
C GLN A 273 -6.22 -9.91 8.55
N MET A 274 -5.57 -9.21 9.46
CA MET A 274 -5.67 -7.75 9.53
C MET A 274 -4.68 -7.07 8.56
N PRO A 275 -5.06 -5.97 7.91
CA PRO A 275 -4.21 -5.31 6.90
C PRO A 275 -2.97 -4.63 7.50
N ASN A 276 -3.06 -4.11 8.71
CA ASN A 276 -1.98 -3.41 9.39
C ASN A 276 -1.56 -4.19 10.63
N GLN A 277 -0.69 -5.18 10.43
CA GLN A 277 -0.20 -6.05 11.49
C GLN A 277 1.26 -5.77 11.80
N GLN A 278 1.56 -5.76 13.09
CA GLN A 278 2.91 -5.68 13.62
C GLN A 278 3.16 -6.84 14.58
N VAL A 279 4.28 -7.53 14.39
CA VAL A 279 4.71 -8.58 15.32
C VAL A 279 5.81 -8.04 16.21
N THR A 280 5.65 -8.23 17.53
CA THR A 280 6.65 -7.85 18.51
C THR A 280 7.02 -9.05 19.38
N PHE A 281 8.32 -9.24 19.62
CA PHE A 281 8.84 -10.19 20.57
C PHE A 281 9.18 -9.51 21.88
N THR A 282 8.79 -10.12 22.98
CA THR A 282 9.16 -9.70 24.34
C THR A 282 9.55 -10.91 25.17
N THR A 283 10.32 -10.68 26.23
CA THR A 283 10.70 -11.76 27.17
C THR A 283 9.85 -11.76 28.44
N ARG A 284 9.00 -10.75 28.62
CA ARG A 284 8.14 -10.57 29.80
C ARG A 284 6.71 -10.32 29.38
N LEU A 285 5.77 -10.82 30.16
CA LEU A 285 4.35 -10.54 29.97
C LEU A 285 4.04 -9.05 30.11
N PRO A 286 3.11 -8.52 29.31
CA PRO A 286 2.66 -7.14 29.46
C PRO A 286 1.95 -6.98 30.81
N THR A 287 2.06 -5.80 31.40
CA THR A 287 1.38 -5.44 32.67
C THR A 287 -0.02 -4.91 32.43
N GLU A 288 -0.32 -4.45 31.23
CA GLU A 288 -1.58 -3.83 30.86
C GLU A 288 -2.16 -4.50 29.63
N ARG A 289 -3.49 -4.52 29.56
CA ARG A 289 -4.24 -4.93 28.39
C ARG A 289 -4.31 -3.78 27.39
N LYS A 290 -4.14 -4.07 26.11
CA LYS A 290 -4.31 -3.09 25.02
C LYS A 290 -5.28 -3.65 23.99
N ALA A 291 -6.21 -2.82 23.56
CA ALA A 291 -7.09 -3.15 22.44
C ALA A 291 -6.27 -3.50 21.18
N GLY A 292 -6.80 -4.33 20.30
CA GLY A 292 -6.12 -4.72 19.05
C GLY A 292 -4.83 -5.53 19.27
N THR A 293 -4.58 -6.04 20.48
CA THR A 293 -3.37 -6.81 20.78
C THR A 293 -3.69 -8.26 21.08
N LEU A 294 -3.11 -9.16 20.29
CA LEU A 294 -3.06 -10.59 20.57
C LEU A 294 -1.79 -10.89 21.41
N THR A 295 -1.98 -11.26 22.65
CA THR A 295 -0.86 -11.72 23.51
C THR A 295 -0.70 -13.22 23.34
N VAL A 296 0.52 -13.64 23.02
CA VAL A 296 0.89 -15.06 22.83
C VAL A 296 2.07 -15.39 23.71
N LEU A 297 1.96 -16.41 24.51
CA LEU A 297 3.05 -16.91 25.34
C LEU A 297 3.59 -18.20 24.72
N ALA A 298 4.80 -18.14 24.16
CA ALA A 298 5.42 -19.23 23.43
C ALA A 298 6.74 -19.68 24.09
N GLY A 299 6.85 -20.97 24.35
CA GLY A 299 8.04 -21.55 24.97
C GLY A 299 7.80 -23.00 25.43
N THR A 300 8.84 -23.65 25.93
CA THR A 300 8.67 -24.91 26.63
C THR A 300 7.86 -24.71 27.92
N SER A 301 7.18 -25.74 28.39
CA SER A 301 6.38 -25.68 29.62
C SER A 301 7.21 -25.21 30.81
N ARG A 302 8.50 -25.51 30.88
CA ARG A 302 9.43 -25.00 31.89
C ARG A 302 9.66 -23.47 31.78
N GLU A 303 9.83 -22.97 30.58
CA GLU A 303 10.01 -21.51 30.30
C GLU A 303 8.73 -20.76 30.64
N ILE A 304 7.57 -21.33 30.30
CA ILE A 304 6.27 -20.74 30.62
C ILE A 304 6.04 -20.74 32.14
N ALA A 305 6.38 -21.83 32.85
CA ALA A 305 6.28 -21.91 34.33
C ALA A 305 7.14 -20.84 35.03
N ALA A 306 8.24 -20.41 34.40
CA ALA A 306 9.07 -19.35 34.94
C ALA A 306 8.45 -17.94 34.70
N ALA A 307 7.57 -17.80 33.71
CA ALA A 307 6.94 -16.52 33.31
C ALA A 307 5.54 -16.35 33.91
N THR A 308 4.83 -17.45 34.23
CA THR A 308 3.45 -17.44 34.72
C THR A 308 3.32 -18.32 35.97
N GLN A 309 2.29 -18.07 36.80
CA GLN A 309 1.99 -18.88 37.97
C GLN A 309 1.25 -20.19 37.65
N SER A 310 0.74 -20.33 36.44
CA SER A 310 -0.07 -21.48 35.99
C SER A 310 0.34 -21.93 34.61
N VAL A 311 0.60 -23.22 34.47
CA VAL A 311 0.85 -23.87 33.15
C VAL A 311 -0.28 -24.88 32.94
N PRO A 312 -0.93 -24.89 31.79
CA PRO A 312 -1.93 -25.91 31.49
C PRO A 312 -1.37 -27.31 31.63
N PRO A 313 -2.09 -28.23 32.29
CA PRO A 313 -1.62 -29.62 32.49
C PRO A 313 -1.30 -30.31 31.15
N GLU A 314 -2.05 -29.99 30.12
CA GLU A 314 -1.87 -30.52 28.75
C GLU A 314 -0.52 -30.12 28.16
N ALA A 315 -0.07 -28.90 28.47
CA ALA A 315 1.24 -28.40 28.02
C ALA A 315 2.42 -29.09 28.69
N LEU A 316 2.19 -29.71 29.85
CA LEU A 316 3.18 -30.53 30.52
C LEU A 316 3.29 -31.95 29.93
N ALA A 317 2.20 -32.42 29.29
CA ALA A 317 2.11 -33.77 28.75
C ALA A 317 2.50 -33.86 27.25
N GLY A 318 2.25 -32.80 26.45
CA GLY A 318 2.46 -32.83 25.03
C GLY A 318 2.40 -31.44 24.34
N PRO A 319 2.31 -31.42 23.00
CA PRO A 319 2.10 -30.18 22.28
C PRO A 319 0.75 -29.55 22.66
N TYR A 320 0.77 -28.25 22.94
CA TYR A 320 -0.40 -27.51 23.41
C TYR A 320 -0.51 -26.15 22.70
N ALA A 321 -1.72 -25.83 22.24
CA ALA A 321 -2.09 -24.50 21.78
C ALA A 321 -3.51 -24.18 22.22
N GLY A 322 -3.68 -23.20 23.10
CA GLY A 322 -4.99 -22.84 23.66
C GLY A 322 -4.96 -21.50 24.38
N PHE A 323 -6.15 -20.88 24.47
CA PHE A 323 -6.29 -19.64 25.25
C PHE A 323 -6.48 -19.92 26.73
N GLU A 324 -5.71 -19.23 27.54
CA GLU A 324 -5.86 -19.20 28.99
C GLU A 324 -6.30 -17.80 29.43
N SER A 325 -7.36 -17.76 30.21
CA SER A 325 -7.86 -16.52 30.77
C SER A 325 -7.15 -16.16 32.06
N ASN A 326 -6.93 -14.87 32.29
CA ASN A 326 -6.37 -14.33 33.53
C ASN A 326 -4.96 -14.86 33.91
N ILE A 327 -4.08 -14.95 32.92
CA ILE A 327 -2.68 -15.37 33.14
C ILE A 327 -1.95 -14.41 34.09
N VAL A 328 -2.08 -13.10 33.82
CA VAL A 328 -1.57 -12.00 34.65
C VAL A 328 -2.52 -10.81 34.53
N ASN A 329 -2.97 -10.25 35.68
CA ASN A 329 -3.79 -9.04 35.73
C ASN A 329 -5.05 -9.07 34.80
N GLY A 330 -5.66 -10.23 34.64
CA GLY A 330 -6.82 -10.40 33.79
C GLY A 330 -6.52 -10.50 32.29
N ILE A 331 -5.26 -10.56 31.89
CA ILE A 331 -4.88 -10.72 30.46
C ILE A 331 -5.14 -12.18 30.06
N SER A 332 -5.91 -12.35 28.98
CA SER A 332 -6.01 -13.63 28.29
C SER A 332 -4.86 -13.75 27.29
N ALA A 333 -4.21 -14.90 27.21
CA ALA A 333 -3.16 -15.13 26.22
C ALA A 333 -3.32 -16.51 25.58
N LEU A 334 -2.91 -16.58 24.31
CA LEU A 334 -2.71 -17.84 23.62
C LEU A 334 -1.41 -18.47 24.14
N ILE A 335 -1.49 -19.64 24.76
CA ILE A 335 -0.31 -20.41 25.14
C ILE A 335 0.01 -21.40 24.03
N VAL A 336 1.26 -21.37 23.54
CA VAL A 336 1.80 -22.31 22.56
C VAL A 336 3.02 -22.98 23.18
N SER A 337 2.91 -24.24 23.55
CA SER A 337 3.87 -24.89 24.42
C SER A 337 4.00 -26.39 24.21
N GLY A 338 4.94 -26.96 24.96
CA GLY A 338 5.15 -28.41 25.13
C GLY A 338 6.35 -28.66 26.01
N PRO A 339 6.54 -29.87 26.52
CA PRO A 339 7.63 -30.25 27.43
C PRO A 339 9.02 -29.97 26.87
N THR A 340 9.18 -29.99 25.55
CA THR A 340 10.46 -29.83 24.87
C THR A 340 10.33 -28.84 23.69
N PRO A 341 11.41 -28.26 23.16
CA PRO A 341 11.36 -27.46 21.96
C PRO A 341 10.70 -28.17 20.77
N GLN A 342 10.89 -29.47 20.62
CA GLN A 342 10.29 -30.27 19.55
C GLN A 342 8.77 -30.39 19.70
N THR A 343 8.27 -30.60 20.92
CA THR A 343 6.82 -30.64 21.18
C THR A 343 6.18 -29.28 21.04
N MET A 344 6.86 -28.19 21.44
CA MET A 344 6.43 -26.81 21.12
C MET A 344 6.36 -26.59 19.61
N GLN A 345 7.35 -27.06 18.85
CA GLN A 345 7.33 -26.97 17.38
C GLN A 345 6.14 -27.73 16.80
N LEU A 346 5.80 -28.92 17.29
CA LEU A 346 4.60 -29.65 16.85
C LEU A 346 3.30 -28.85 17.12
N ALA A 347 3.20 -28.15 18.25
CA ALA A 347 2.07 -27.27 18.52
C ALA A 347 1.98 -26.13 17.47
N ILE A 348 3.11 -25.52 17.12
CA ILE A 348 3.20 -24.49 16.09
C ILE A 348 2.82 -25.07 14.70
N ASP A 349 3.28 -26.28 14.39
CA ASP A 349 2.98 -26.96 13.13
C ASP A 349 1.48 -27.26 13.00
N GLN A 350 0.82 -27.65 14.08
CA GLN A 350 -0.64 -27.86 14.12
C GLN A 350 -1.40 -26.54 13.89
N LEU A 351 -0.96 -25.43 14.50
CA LEU A 351 -1.52 -24.12 14.27
C LEU A 351 -1.32 -23.65 12.81
N THR A 352 -0.21 -23.99 12.19
CA THR A 352 0.16 -23.60 10.84
C THR A 352 -0.60 -24.39 9.79
N ALA A 353 -0.72 -25.71 9.96
CA ALA A 353 -1.37 -26.61 9.02
C ALA A 353 -2.82 -26.20 8.68
N SER A 354 -3.53 -25.60 9.63
CA SER A 354 -4.92 -25.17 9.46
C SER A 354 -5.07 -23.85 8.69
N VAL A 355 -4.00 -23.12 8.42
CA VAL A 355 -4.03 -21.84 7.68
C VAL A 355 -3.36 -21.92 6.30
N GLU A 356 -2.73 -23.02 5.98
CA GLU A 356 -2.16 -23.24 4.66
C GLU A 356 -3.26 -23.26 3.60
N ARG A 357 -3.14 -22.43 2.59
CA ARG A 357 -4.01 -22.40 1.41
C ARG A 357 -3.26 -23.02 0.25
N PRO A 358 -3.92 -23.83 -0.63
CA PRO A 358 -3.27 -24.38 -1.81
C PRO A 358 -2.67 -23.26 -2.67
N ALA A 359 -1.40 -23.39 -3.03
CA ALA A 359 -0.76 -22.48 -3.97
C ALA A 359 -1.50 -22.53 -5.32
N GLY A 360 -1.93 -21.39 -5.84
CA GLY A 360 -2.64 -21.31 -7.13
C GLY A 360 -4.15 -21.61 -7.08
N GLY A 361 -4.73 -21.75 -5.91
CA GLY A 361 -6.19 -21.83 -5.75
C GLY A 361 -6.88 -20.57 -6.27
N SER A 362 -7.88 -20.72 -7.15
CA SER A 362 -8.73 -19.61 -7.60
C SER A 362 -9.48 -19.03 -6.41
N ARG A 363 -9.29 -17.75 -6.13
CA ARG A 363 -10.07 -17.00 -5.12
C ARG A 363 -11.41 -16.64 -5.76
N THR A 364 -12.46 -17.32 -5.38
CA THR A 364 -13.70 -17.37 -6.17
C THR A 364 -14.70 -16.27 -5.85
N THR A 365 -14.63 -15.52 -4.82
CA THR A 365 -15.60 -14.42 -4.56
C THR A 365 -15.11 -13.57 -3.41
N LEU A 366 -14.50 -12.46 -3.73
CA LEU A 366 -14.15 -11.46 -2.74
C LEU A 366 -14.75 -10.13 -3.20
N SER A 367 -15.53 -9.52 -2.35
CA SER A 367 -15.87 -8.11 -2.49
C SER A 367 -14.56 -7.33 -2.40
N THR A 368 -14.13 -6.72 -3.49
CA THR A 368 -12.87 -5.96 -3.54
C THR A 368 -12.95 -4.63 -2.82
N LYS A 369 -14.14 -4.22 -2.41
CA LYS A 369 -14.36 -3.11 -1.49
C LYS A 369 -14.31 -3.51 -0.02
N ALA A 370 -14.29 -4.83 0.28
CA ALA A 370 -14.06 -5.31 1.63
C ALA A 370 -12.55 -5.37 1.88
N TRP A 371 -12.12 -4.74 2.93
CA TRP A 371 -10.72 -4.78 3.35
C TRP A 371 -10.43 -6.09 4.08
N HIS A 372 -9.97 -7.02 3.30
CA HIS A 372 -9.18 -8.13 3.79
C HIS A 372 -7.71 -7.82 3.52
N THR A 373 -6.81 -8.41 4.29
CA THR A 373 -5.42 -8.53 3.87
C THR A 373 -5.36 -8.99 2.41
N PRO A 374 -4.34 -8.70 1.66
CA PRO A 374 -4.30 -8.38 0.22
C PRO A 374 -5.02 -9.35 -0.71
N ASP A 375 -6.25 -9.66 -0.38
CA ASP A 375 -7.12 -10.54 -1.14
C ASP A 375 -7.82 -9.75 -2.24
N ALA A 376 -7.16 -9.61 -3.39
CA ALA A 376 -7.79 -9.18 -4.62
C ALA A 376 -8.00 -10.40 -5.52
N PRO A 377 -9.07 -10.46 -6.35
CA PRO A 377 -9.26 -11.53 -7.31
C PRO A 377 -8.07 -11.63 -8.25
N LEU A 378 -7.37 -12.77 -8.23
CA LEU A 378 -6.18 -12.97 -9.05
C LEU A 378 -6.58 -13.21 -10.50
N VAL A 379 -6.07 -12.38 -11.42
CA VAL A 379 -6.30 -12.48 -12.85
C VAL A 379 -5.08 -13.12 -13.52
N MET A 380 -5.20 -14.38 -13.91
CA MET A 380 -4.07 -15.17 -14.43
C MET A 380 -3.83 -14.99 -15.94
N SER A 381 -4.84 -14.75 -16.75
CA SER A 381 -4.80 -14.42 -18.18
C SER A 381 -6.23 -14.29 -18.72
N ASP A 382 -6.39 -13.93 -19.96
CA ASP A 382 -7.60 -13.79 -20.78
C ASP A 382 -8.93 -14.02 -20.02
N ARG A 383 -9.28 -13.04 -19.19
CA ARG A 383 -10.42 -13.15 -18.28
C ARG A 383 -11.26 -11.88 -18.31
N ARG A 384 -12.58 -12.09 -18.32
CA ARG A 384 -13.58 -11.05 -18.10
C ARG A 384 -14.15 -11.16 -16.70
N ILE A 385 -14.27 -10.05 -16.02
CA ILE A 385 -14.79 -9.97 -14.65
C ILE A 385 -15.77 -8.80 -14.61
N SER A 386 -17.02 -9.05 -14.20
CA SER A 386 -18.00 -7.99 -14.01
C SER A 386 -17.72 -7.19 -12.73
N LEU A 387 -18.15 -5.94 -12.70
CA LEU A 387 -18.08 -5.11 -11.49
C LEU A 387 -18.88 -5.71 -10.34
N SER A 388 -19.99 -6.40 -10.62
CA SER A 388 -20.75 -7.14 -9.60
C SER A 388 -19.89 -8.22 -8.92
N ALA A 389 -19.09 -8.96 -9.69
CA ALA A 389 -18.16 -9.96 -9.15
C ALA A 389 -17.00 -9.31 -8.36
N LEU A 390 -16.68 -8.04 -8.64
CA LEU A 390 -15.70 -7.22 -7.93
C LEU A 390 -16.31 -6.46 -6.74
N GLY A 391 -17.58 -6.69 -6.42
CA GLY A 391 -18.28 -6.09 -5.28
C GLY A 391 -18.74 -4.65 -5.50
N VAL A 392 -18.66 -4.13 -6.73
CA VAL A 392 -19.23 -2.82 -7.10
C VAL A 392 -20.66 -3.02 -7.53
N LYS A 393 -21.58 -2.27 -6.93
CA LYS A 393 -23.03 -2.32 -7.23
C LYS A 393 -23.39 -1.24 -8.24
N SER A 394 -24.46 -1.46 -8.98
CA SER A 394 -25.08 -0.41 -9.79
C SER A 394 -25.43 0.79 -8.90
N THR A 395 -25.01 1.97 -9.35
CA THR A 395 -25.13 3.20 -8.54
C THR A 395 -25.61 4.34 -9.42
N GLU A 396 -26.66 5.02 -9.00
CA GLU A 396 -27.12 6.29 -9.56
C GLU A 396 -26.46 7.44 -8.82
N PHE A 397 -26.12 8.49 -9.54
CA PHE A 397 -25.39 9.63 -9.01
C PHE A 397 -25.93 10.95 -9.54
N SER A 398 -26.17 11.89 -8.63
CA SER A 398 -26.74 13.21 -8.92
C SER A 398 -25.73 14.37 -8.81
N GLY A 399 -24.48 14.08 -8.43
CA GLY A 399 -23.43 15.09 -8.27
C GLY A 399 -22.66 15.39 -9.56
N ARG A 400 -21.53 16.05 -9.39
CA ARG A 400 -20.68 16.55 -10.47
C ARG A 400 -19.48 15.65 -10.72
N ARG A 401 -18.96 14.98 -9.68
CA ARG A 401 -17.82 14.07 -9.78
C ARG A 401 -18.13 12.74 -9.12
N PHE A 402 -18.50 11.78 -9.93
CA PHE A 402 -18.66 10.39 -9.50
C PHE A 402 -17.31 9.71 -9.44
N ARG A 403 -17.05 8.92 -8.40
CA ARG A 403 -15.88 8.07 -8.32
C ARG A 403 -16.21 6.75 -7.63
N THR A 404 -15.72 5.68 -8.20
CA THR A 404 -15.73 4.35 -7.57
C THR A 404 -14.44 3.62 -7.90
N ASP A 405 -13.97 2.79 -6.99
CA ASP A 405 -12.76 1.99 -7.16
C ASP A 405 -13.01 0.52 -6.84
N PHE A 406 -12.18 -0.32 -7.43
CA PHE A 406 -12.14 -1.75 -7.18
C PHE A 406 -10.71 -2.26 -7.35
N THR A 407 -10.43 -3.47 -6.82
CA THR A 407 -9.09 -4.06 -6.87
C THR A 407 -9.10 -5.40 -7.59
N ILE A 408 -7.99 -5.67 -8.30
CA ILE A 408 -7.66 -6.97 -8.88
C ILE A 408 -6.22 -7.34 -8.52
N GLY A 409 -5.91 -8.64 -8.53
CA GLY A 409 -4.55 -9.15 -8.33
C GLY A 409 -3.91 -9.55 -9.65
N ALA A 410 -2.66 -9.14 -9.89
CA ALA A 410 -1.81 -9.66 -10.94
C ALA A 410 -0.78 -10.65 -10.34
N PRO A 411 -0.42 -11.74 -11.06
CA PRO A 411 0.56 -12.71 -10.56
C PRO A 411 1.98 -12.12 -10.51
N ALA A 412 2.87 -12.79 -9.79
CA ALA A 412 4.26 -12.38 -9.63
C ALA A 412 5.05 -12.25 -10.92
N ASP A 413 4.71 -13.07 -11.90
CA ASP A 413 5.33 -13.13 -13.22
C ASP A 413 4.64 -12.24 -14.26
N PHE A 414 3.74 -11.37 -13.83
CA PHE A 414 3.14 -10.35 -14.70
C PHE A 414 4.21 -9.41 -15.24
N TYR A 415 4.29 -9.33 -16.57
CA TYR A 415 5.24 -8.47 -17.26
C TYR A 415 4.56 -7.63 -18.33
N ALA A 416 4.38 -6.36 -18.07
CA ALA A 416 3.87 -5.39 -19.03
C ALA A 416 4.69 -4.10 -18.92
N ALA A 417 5.61 -3.86 -19.87
CA ALA A 417 6.42 -2.65 -19.90
C ALA A 417 5.66 -1.53 -20.63
N ALA A 418 5.42 -1.72 -21.94
CA ALA A 418 4.68 -0.74 -22.72
C ALA A 418 3.75 -1.40 -23.77
N TYR A 419 3.64 -2.73 -23.78
CA TYR A 419 2.83 -3.48 -24.75
C TYR A 419 1.72 -4.23 -24.04
N GLY A 420 0.51 -4.10 -24.57
CA GLY A 420 -0.70 -4.75 -24.11
C GLY A 420 -1.71 -3.76 -23.52
N GLU A 421 -2.98 -4.07 -23.75
CA GLU A 421 -4.10 -3.25 -23.30
C GLU A 421 -5.17 -4.15 -22.69
N ALA A 422 -5.63 -3.82 -21.49
CA ALA A 422 -6.89 -4.29 -20.95
C ALA A 422 -8.03 -3.50 -21.59
N THR A 423 -9.24 -4.03 -21.51
CA THR A 423 -10.43 -3.34 -22.01
C THR A 423 -11.49 -3.30 -20.92
N LEU A 424 -11.90 -2.10 -20.54
CA LEU A 424 -13.10 -1.90 -19.74
C LEU A 424 -14.30 -1.79 -20.68
N LEU A 425 -15.23 -2.74 -20.60
CA LEU A 425 -16.50 -2.74 -21.32
C LEU A 425 -17.52 -2.02 -20.46
N LEU A 426 -17.65 -0.71 -20.65
CA LEU A 426 -18.42 0.18 -19.80
C LEU A 426 -19.91 0.09 -20.11
N ASP A 427 -20.70 -0.22 -19.06
CA ASP A 427 -22.16 -0.05 -19.03
C ASP A 427 -22.49 1.12 -18.11
N ALA A 428 -22.92 2.23 -18.68
CA ALA A 428 -23.25 3.44 -17.95
C ALA A 428 -24.32 4.25 -18.67
N ALA A 429 -24.98 5.16 -17.95
CA ALA A 429 -25.93 6.09 -18.54
C ALA A 429 -25.69 7.51 -18.03
N TYR A 430 -25.99 8.50 -18.83
CA TYR A 430 -25.96 9.90 -18.43
C TYR A 430 -27.18 10.65 -18.94
N SER A 431 -27.64 11.62 -18.14
CA SER A 431 -28.86 12.37 -18.44
C SER A 431 -28.67 13.37 -19.58
N ASN A 432 -29.78 13.87 -20.11
CA ASN A 432 -29.81 14.89 -21.16
C ASN A 432 -29.33 16.27 -20.69
N GLU A 433 -29.13 16.47 -19.40
CA GLU A 433 -28.62 17.71 -18.81
C GLU A 433 -27.10 17.82 -18.90
N ILE A 434 -26.42 16.71 -19.21
CA ILE A 434 -24.96 16.65 -19.26
C ILE A 434 -24.42 17.38 -20.49
N LEU A 435 -23.48 18.28 -20.24
CA LEU A 435 -22.87 19.12 -21.27
C LEU A 435 -21.66 18.44 -21.92
N PRO A 436 -21.36 18.74 -23.19
CA PRO A 436 -20.07 18.45 -23.81
C PRO A 436 -18.92 19.04 -23.03
N GLY A 437 -17.83 18.28 -22.92
CA GLY A 437 -16.69 18.58 -22.03
C GLY A 437 -16.69 17.74 -20.75
N SER A 438 -17.83 17.15 -20.40
CA SER A 438 -17.89 16.07 -19.43
C SER A 438 -17.12 14.86 -19.94
N HIS A 439 -16.54 14.06 -19.06
CA HIS A 439 -15.71 12.92 -19.44
C HIS A 439 -15.70 11.85 -18.36
N ILE A 440 -15.24 10.67 -18.74
CA ILE A 440 -15.02 9.55 -17.84
C ILE A 440 -13.55 9.18 -17.90
N ASP A 441 -12.86 9.24 -16.76
CA ASP A 441 -11.47 8.87 -16.60
C ASP A 441 -11.35 7.50 -15.94
N ILE A 442 -10.43 6.71 -16.46
CA ILE A 442 -10.06 5.41 -15.87
C ILE A 442 -8.66 5.55 -15.29
N TYR A 443 -8.54 5.31 -14.01
CA TYR A 443 -7.26 5.30 -13.30
C TYR A 443 -6.83 3.88 -12.99
N VAL A 444 -5.55 3.62 -13.08
CA VAL A 444 -4.91 2.40 -12.59
C VAL A 444 -3.75 2.80 -11.68
N ASN A 445 -3.81 2.36 -10.43
CA ASN A 445 -2.81 2.70 -9.41
C ASN A 445 -2.53 4.22 -9.31
N GLY A 446 -3.60 5.03 -9.43
CA GLY A 446 -3.52 6.49 -9.36
C GLY A 446 -3.10 7.18 -10.66
N ASN A 447 -2.71 6.45 -11.69
CA ASN A 447 -2.35 7.00 -13.01
C ASN A 447 -3.56 7.01 -13.94
N ILE A 448 -3.77 8.11 -14.68
CA ILE A 448 -4.79 8.16 -15.74
C ILE A 448 -4.37 7.21 -16.85
N ALA A 449 -5.18 6.18 -17.08
CA ALA A 449 -4.91 5.17 -18.10
C ALA A 449 -5.74 5.40 -19.36
N SER A 450 -6.91 6.02 -19.25
CA SER A 450 -7.77 6.35 -20.38
C SER A 450 -8.76 7.45 -20.00
N THR A 451 -9.16 8.25 -21.01
CA THR A 451 -10.20 9.28 -20.86
C THR A 451 -11.22 9.14 -21.99
N VAL A 452 -12.50 9.10 -21.67
CA VAL A 452 -13.61 9.02 -22.60
C VAL A 452 -14.42 10.32 -22.54
N PRO A 453 -14.37 11.17 -23.58
CA PRO A 453 -15.16 12.39 -23.59
C PRO A 453 -16.65 12.10 -23.82
N ILE A 454 -17.51 12.83 -23.13
CA ILE A 454 -18.95 12.89 -23.39
C ILE A 454 -19.17 14.10 -24.31
N SER A 455 -19.35 13.84 -25.61
CA SER A 455 -19.46 14.88 -26.63
C SER A 455 -20.90 15.20 -27.08
N ASN A 456 -21.83 14.27 -26.78
CA ASN A 456 -23.21 14.38 -27.25
C ASN A 456 -24.10 15.03 -26.19
N ARG A 457 -24.93 16.00 -26.60
CA ARG A 457 -26.06 16.51 -25.82
C ARG A 457 -27.27 15.59 -25.99
N GLY A 458 -28.13 15.57 -25.00
CA GLY A 458 -29.40 14.84 -25.07
C GLY A 458 -29.41 13.48 -24.33
N GLY A 459 -28.40 13.23 -23.54
CA GLY A 459 -28.28 11.99 -22.76
C GLY A 459 -27.74 10.81 -23.60
N GLY A 460 -27.41 9.72 -22.91
CA GLY A 460 -26.94 8.52 -23.57
C GLY A 460 -26.84 7.33 -22.67
N ILE A 461 -26.80 6.16 -23.30
CA ILE A 461 -26.55 4.88 -22.62
C ILE A 461 -25.39 4.22 -23.32
N PHE A 462 -24.33 3.97 -22.58
CA PHE A 462 -23.24 3.14 -23.01
C PHE A 462 -23.58 1.68 -22.69
N ARG A 463 -23.45 0.83 -23.68
CA ARG A 463 -23.60 -0.62 -23.53
C ARG A 463 -22.31 -1.28 -24.03
N HIS A 464 -21.55 -1.85 -23.11
CA HIS A 464 -20.27 -2.50 -23.37
C HIS A 464 -19.34 -1.60 -24.22
N LEU A 465 -19.33 -0.28 -23.90
CA LEU A 465 -18.41 0.65 -24.58
C LEU A 465 -16.96 0.21 -24.27
N PRO A 466 -16.18 -0.18 -25.29
CA PRO A 466 -14.81 -0.61 -25.05
C PRO A 466 -13.92 0.61 -24.78
N ILE A 467 -13.28 0.59 -23.62
CA ILE A 467 -12.28 1.58 -23.19
C ILE A 467 -10.97 0.85 -23.02
N ASN A 468 -9.97 1.22 -23.83
CA ASN A 468 -8.65 0.61 -23.72
C ASN A 468 -7.87 1.22 -22.56
N VAL A 469 -7.27 0.34 -21.78
CA VAL A 469 -6.48 0.64 -20.57
C VAL A 469 -5.11 -0.02 -20.70
N THR A 470 -4.06 0.77 -20.77
CA THR A 470 -2.72 0.24 -20.98
C THR A 470 -2.24 -0.60 -19.78
N LEU A 471 -1.71 -1.79 -20.08
CA LEU A 471 -1.22 -2.71 -19.05
C LEU A 471 0.03 -2.20 -18.31
N ARG A 472 0.72 -1.20 -18.82
CA ARG A 472 1.94 -0.62 -18.20
C ARG A 472 1.72 -0.05 -16.79
N HIS A 473 0.47 0.31 -16.47
CA HIS A 473 0.12 0.86 -15.16
C HIS A 473 -0.16 -0.22 -14.11
N PHE A 474 -0.23 -1.48 -14.54
CA PHE A 474 -0.42 -2.63 -13.64
C PHE A 474 0.93 -3.13 -13.14
N VAL A 475 0.92 -3.58 -11.89
CA VAL A 475 2.08 -4.15 -11.21
C VAL A 475 1.76 -5.54 -10.66
N PRO A 476 2.75 -6.41 -10.41
CA PRO A 476 2.51 -7.64 -9.67
C PRO A 476 1.85 -7.35 -8.30
N GLY A 477 0.90 -8.18 -7.91
CA GLY A 477 0.13 -7.99 -6.69
C GLY A 477 -1.18 -7.22 -6.90
N VAL A 478 -1.62 -6.48 -5.90
CA VAL A 478 -2.90 -5.76 -5.91
C VAL A 478 -2.81 -4.51 -6.75
N ASN A 479 -3.77 -4.34 -7.65
CA ASN A 479 -3.93 -3.15 -8.49
C ASN A 479 -5.30 -2.52 -8.21
N THR A 480 -5.32 -1.22 -7.99
CA THR A 480 -6.55 -0.44 -7.80
C THR A 480 -6.93 0.22 -9.12
N ILE A 481 -8.15 -0.04 -9.59
CA ILE A 481 -8.73 0.61 -10.76
C ILE A 481 -9.85 1.52 -10.26
N ALA A 482 -9.84 2.79 -10.69
CA ALA A 482 -10.92 3.73 -10.39
C ALA A 482 -11.58 4.21 -11.67
N ILE A 483 -12.90 4.34 -11.62
CA ILE A 483 -13.72 4.97 -12.66
C ILE A 483 -14.19 6.30 -12.07
N GLU A 484 -13.82 7.39 -12.72
CA GLU A 484 -14.23 8.75 -12.33
C GLU A 484 -14.99 9.39 -13.48
N ALA A 485 -16.21 9.87 -13.22
CA ALA A 485 -16.99 10.64 -14.21
C ALA A 485 -17.13 12.09 -13.74
N VAL A 486 -16.64 13.00 -14.57
CA VAL A 486 -16.78 14.45 -14.41
C VAL A 486 -17.95 14.93 -15.24
N LEU A 487 -18.97 15.47 -14.59
CA LEU A 487 -20.29 15.72 -15.13
C LEU A 487 -20.64 17.20 -14.98
N MET A 488 -20.72 17.93 -16.07
CA MET A 488 -21.06 19.34 -16.10
C MET A 488 -22.50 19.54 -16.58
N THR A 489 -23.21 20.49 -16.00
CA THR A 489 -24.58 20.89 -16.43
C THR A 489 -24.69 22.42 -16.51
N ASP A 490 -25.68 22.92 -17.23
CA ASP A 490 -26.01 24.35 -17.25
C ASP A 490 -26.36 24.88 -15.85
N ALA A 491 -26.98 24.06 -15.00
CA ALA A 491 -27.31 24.41 -13.62
C ALA A 491 -26.07 24.63 -12.76
N ASP A 492 -24.99 23.84 -12.96
CA ASP A 492 -23.70 24.02 -12.28
C ASP A 492 -23.01 25.32 -12.73
N THR A 493 -23.09 25.63 -14.01
CA THR A 493 -22.53 26.88 -14.57
C THR A 493 -23.27 28.11 -14.04
N ALA A 494 -24.58 28.05 -13.92
CA ALA A 494 -25.39 29.12 -13.34
C ALA A 494 -25.22 29.27 -11.82
N CYS A 495 -24.91 28.18 -11.12
CA CYS A 495 -24.73 28.06 -9.67
C CYS A 495 -25.80 28.80 -8.86
N LEU A 496 -27.05 28.56 -9.18
CA LEU A 496 -28.17 29.15 -8.45
C LEU A 496 -28.27 28.57 -7.03
N PRO A 497 -28.84 29.33 -6.05
CA PRO A 497 -29.04 28.80 -4.71
C PRO A 497 -29.84 27.49 -4.77
N GLY A 498 -29.31 26.45 -4.12
CA GLY A 498 -29.87 25.10 -4.12
C GLY A 498 -29.50 24.21 -5.31
N ALA A 499 -28.74 24.69 -6.28
CA ALA A 499 -28.25 23.86 -7.40
C ALA A 499 -27.40 22.67 -6.92
N ALA A 500 -26.62 22.86 -5.85
CA ALA A 500 -25.82 21.79 -5.25
C ALA A 500 -26.69 20.72 -4.53
N ALA A 501 -27.92 21.02 -4.20
CA ALA A 501 -28.85 20.10 -3.51
C ALA A 501 -29.70 19.27 -4.48
N ASN A 502 -29.51 19.44 -5.80
CA ASN A 502 -30.29 18.68 -6.79
C ASN A 502 -30.04 17.18 -6.64
N GLN A 503 -31.11 16.41 -6.49
CA GLN A 503 -31.12 14.97 -6.31
C GLN A 503 -31.41 14.21 -7.62
N THR A 504 -31.66 14.89 -8.72
CA THR A 504 -31.92 14.25 -10.02
C THR A 504 -30.68 13.49 -10.49
N PRO A 505 -30.79 12.18 -10.77
CA PRO A 505 -29.65 11.40 -11.24
C PRO A 505 -29.12 11.95 -12.56
N ARG A 506 -27.81 12.20 -12.61
CA ARG A 506 -27.10 12.68 -13.80
C ARG A 506 -26.33 11.57 -14.50
N PHE A 507 -25.92 10.59 -13.73
CA PHE A 507 -25.08 9.48 -14.17
C PHE A 507 -25.50 8.20 -13.46
N ALA A 508 -25.37 7.08 -14.15
CA ALA A 508 -25.52 5.75 -13.55
C ALA A 508 -24.40 4.86 -14.06
N LEU A 509 -23.73 4.17 -13.16
CA LEU A 509 -22.79 3.09 -13.47
C LEU A 509 -23.49 1.77 -13.17
N PHE A 510 -23.45 0.84 -14.14
CA PHE A 510 -24.06 -0.47 -13.95
C PHE A 510 -23.00 -1.51 -13.59
N ASP A 511 -23.34 -2.40 -12.71
CA ASP A 511 -22.50 -3.51 -12.23
C ASP A 511 -22.27 -4.61 -13.27
N THR A 512 -22.96 -4.51 -14.41
CA THR A 512 -22.73 -5.31 -15.63
C THR A 512 -21.48 -4.88 -16.41
N THR A 513 -20.89 -3.70 -16.10
CA THR A 513 -19.60 -3.28 -16.64
C THR A 513 -18.56 -4.38 -16.40
N GLU A 514 -17.79 -4.72 -17.41
CA GLU A 514 -16.79 -5.81 -17.36
C GLU A 514 -15.38 -5.29 -17.57
N LEU A 515 -14.43 -5.78 -16.79
CA LEU A 515 -13.01 -5.63 -17.05
C LEU A 515 -12.49 -6.89 -17.76
N HIS A 516 -11.99 -6.72 -18.95
CA HIS A 516 -11.31 -7.76 -19.73
C HIS A 516 -9.81 -7.57 -19.67
N ILE A 517 -9.10 -8.50 -19.08
CA ILE A 517 -7.64 -8.58 -19.09
C ILE A 517 -7.25 -9.64 -20.11
N PRO A 518 -6.59 -9.28 -21.23
CA PRO A 518 -6.18 -10.25 -22.25
C PRO A 518 -4.99 -11.09 -21.77
N ASN A 519 -4.50 -11.97 -22.63
CA ASN A 519 -3.22 -12.62 -22.40
C ASN A 519 -2.09 -11.59 -22.36
N TYR A 520 -1.27 -11.63 -21.34
CA TYR A 520 -0.10 -10.79 -21.13
C TYR A 520 1.16 -11.64 -21.00
N ALA A 521 2.33 -11.00 -21.11
CA ALA A 521 3.59 -11.66 -20.94
C ALA A 521 3.79 -12.09 -19.47
N MET A 522 4.28 -13.30 -19.28
CA MET A 522 4.53 -13.90 -17.98
C MET A 522 6.00 -14.29 -17.87
N ILE A 523 6.76 -13.51 -17.09
CA ILE A 523 8.15 -13.77 -16.76
C ILE A 523 8.50 -13.06 -15.46
N GLY A 524 9.14 -13.73 -14.53
CA GLY A 524 9.62 -13.12 -13.30
C GLY A 524 10.77 -12.16 -13.56
N ARG A 525 10.90 -11.15 -12.72
CA ARG A 525 12.04 -10.24 -12.70
C ARG A 525 12.63 -10.21 -11.30
N ALA A 526 13.92 -10.03 -11.21
CA ALA A 526 14.62 -9.82 -9.94
C ALA A 526 15.87 -8.95 -10.16
N PRO A 527 16.16 -8.00 -9.26
CA PRO A 527 15.39 -7.66 -8.09
C PRO A 527 14.05 -6.97 -8.43
N ASP A 528 12.99 -7.23 -7.67
CA ASP A 528 11.68 -6.59 -7.81
C ASP A 528 10.91 -6.60 -6.48
N LEU A 529 11.03 -5.54 -5.70
CA LEU A 529 10.32 -5.38 -4.43
C LEU A 529 8.80 -5.29 -4.61
N ALA A 530 8.29 -4.85 -5.77
CA ALA A 530 6.86 -4.83 -6.04
C ALA A 530 6.28 -6.25 -6.12
N ALA A 531 6.99 -7.18 -6.75
CA ALA A 531 6.60 -8.60 -6.76
C ALA A 531 6.74 -9.24 -5.38
N THR A 532 7.74 -8.82 -4.60
CA THR A 532 7.98 -9.31 -3.24
C THR A 532 6.85 -8.86 -2.31
N ASN A 533 6.50 -7.59 -2.31
CA ASN A 533 5.45 -7.07 -1.44
C ASN A 533 4.04 -7.47 -1.89
N GLY A 534 3.81 -7.54 -3.20
CA GLY A 534 2.49 -7.80 -3.76
C GLY A 534 2.04 -9.25 -3.67
N VAL A 535 2.96 -10.22 -3.85
CA VAL A 535 2.64 -11.65 -3.91
C VAL A 535 3.64 -12.56 -3.19
N GLY A 536 4.60 -12.01 -2.46
CA GLY A 536 5.61 -12.78 -1.72
C GLY A 536 6.70 -13.42 -2.59
N GLN A 537 6.85 -13.01 -3.84
CA GLN A 537 7.86 -13.57 -4.74
C GLN A 537 9.25 -12.98 -4.46
N PRO A 538 10.35 -13.75 -4.48
CA PRO A 538 10.45 -15.18 -4.83
C PRO A 538 10.22 -16.14 -3.65
N TYR A 539 10.05 -15.61 -2.45
CA TYR A 539 10.06 -16.37 -1.20
C TYR A 539 8.89 -17.34 -1.07
N ARG A 540 7.75 -16.98 -1.67
CA ARG A 540 6.53 -17.82 -1.64
C ARG A 540 6.71 -19.20 -2.28
N ALA A 541 7.40 -19.27 -3.39
CA ALA A 541 7.50 -20.48 -4.24
C ALA A 541 8.94 -21.01 -4.32
N SER A 542 9.69 -20.91 -3.23
CA SER A 542 11.05 -21.43 -3.17
C SER A 542 11.06 -22.96 -3.02
N ASP A 543 11.80 -23.65 -3.90
CA ASP A 543 11.98 -25.10 -3.82
C ASP A 543 12.75 -25.54 -2.57
N GLN A 544 13.50 -24.63 -1.98
CA GLN A 544 14.25 -24.80 -0.75
C GLN A 544 13.79 -23.78 0.28
N PRO A 545 13.89 -24.08 1.58
CA PRO A 545 13.63 -23.10 2.63
C PRO A 545 14.45 -21.84 2.42
N VAL A 546 13.81 -20.69 2.58
CA VAL A 546 14.44 -19.37 2.50
C VAL A 546 15.44 -19.26 3.64
N ALA A 547 16.70 -18.96 3.32
CA ALA A 547 17.71 -18.75 4.34
C ALA A 547 17.46 -17.41 5.05
N VAL A 548 17.37 -17.43 6.36
CA VAL A 548 17.22 -16.22 7.18
C VAL A 548 18.47 -16.05 8.03
N TRP A 549 19.16 -14.96 7.83
CA TRP A 549 20.28 -14.58 8.67
C TRP A 549 19.91 -13.39 9.54
N LEU A 550 20.14 -13.53 10.85
CA LEU A 550 19.94 -12.48 11.84
C LEU A 550 21.31 -12.07 12.39
N GLU A 551 21.58 -10.77 12.45
CA GLU A 551 22.78 -10.25 13.12
C GLU A 551 22.85 -10.77 14.56
N ARG A 552 21.71 -10.70 15.26
CA ARG A 552 21.52 -11.21 16.61
C ARG A 552 20.12 -11.77 16.81
N VAL A 553 19.99 -12.76 17.67
CA VAL A 553 18.69 -13.26 18.10
C VAL A 553 18.28 -12.46 19.34
N ASP A 554 17.77 -11.26 19.12
CA ASP A 554 17.21 -10.38 20.15
C ASP A 554 15.77 -9.97 19.82
N THR A 555 15.13 -9.27 20.74
CA THR A 555 13.71 -8.86 20.58
C THR A 555 13.48 -7.96 19.38
N ASP A 556 14.38 -7.04 19.08
CA ASP A 556 14.20 -6.06 18.00
C ASP A 556 14.41 -6.70 16.63
N THR A 557 15.50 -7.44 16.45
CA THR A 557 15.81 -8.13 15.19
C THR A 557 14.77 -9.20 14.87
N MET A 558 14.36 -9.98 15.89
CA MET A 558 13.31 -10.98 15.73
C MET A 558 11.95 -10.35 15.39
N SER A 559 11.61 -9.21 15.98
CA SER A 559 10.37 -8.49 15.69
C SER A 559 10.35 -7.97 14.25
N ALA A 560 11.47 -7.43 13.77
CA ALA A 560 11.61 -6.99 12.38
C ALA A 560 11.48 -8.17 11.41
N ALA A 561 12.19 -9.28 11.66
CA ALA A 561 12.13 -10.47 10.82
C ALA A 561 10.73 -11.08 10.81
N ALA A 562 10.08 -11.20 11.96
CA ALA A 562 8.73 -11.72 12.07
C ALA A 562 7.70 -10.83 11.36
N THR A 563 7.83 -9.51 11.46
CA THR A 563 6.94 -8.57 10.78
C THR A 563 7.07 -8.69 9.25
N LEU A 564 8.30 -8.72 8.71
CA LEU A 564 8.49 -8.92 7.26
C LEU A 564 7.96 -10.27 6.80
N LEU A 565 8.33 -11.35 7.49
CA LEU A 565 7.86 -12.70 7.13
C LEU A 565 6.34 -12.83 7.23
N SER A 566 5.71 -12.20 8.21
CA SER A 566 4.26 -12.15 8.33
C SER A 566 3.61 -11.42 7.16
N ARG A 567 4.18 -10.30 6.71
CA ARG A 567 3.71 -9.58 5.51
C ARG A 567 3.89 -10.41 4.23
N LEU A 568 5.02 -11.10 4.09
CA LEU A 568 5.25 -12.01 2.95
C LEU A 568 4.29 -13.20 2.97
N ALA A 569 4.01 -13.76 4.14
CA ALA A 569 3.03 -14.83 4.30
C ALA A 569 1.61 -14.37 3.92
N LEU A 570 1.21 -13.17 4.33
CA LEU A 570 -0.06 -12.56 3.94
C LEU A 570 -0.13 -12.33 2.42
N ALA A 571 0.91 -11.76 1.82
CA ALA A 571 1.00 -11.56 0.37
C ALA A 571 0.99 -12.88 -0.40
N GLY A 572 1.65 -13.91 0.12
CA GLY A 572 1.71 -15.23 -0.47
C GLY A 572 0.50 -16.11 -0.20
N GLY A 573 -0.25 -15.86 0.86
CA GLY A 573 -1.40 -16.66 1.31
C GLY A 573 -1.03 -17.94 2.07
N HIS A 574 0.25 -18.16 2.38
CA HIS A 574 0.76 -19.27 3.18
C HIS A 574 2.10 -18.90 3.85
N PRO A 575 2.50 -19.57 4.93
CA PRO A 575 3.79 -19.30 5.55
C PRO A 575 4.95 -19.57 4.60
N VAL A 576 5.92 -18.66 4.61
CA VAL A 576 7.20 -18.82 3.91
C VAL A 576 8.02 -19.84 4.68
N PRO A 577 8.44 -20.97 4.07
CA PRO A 577 9.33 -21.91 4.73
C PRO A 577 10.71 -21.26 4.92
N VAL A 578 11.16 -21.17 6.15
CA VAL A 578 12.42 -20.52 6.51
C VAL A 578 13.38 -21.48 7.19
N GLU A 579 14.67 -21.27 6.98
CA GLU A 579 15.77 -21.90 7.71
C GLU A 579 16.69 -20.81 8.28
N LEU A 580 16.83 -20.80 9.59
CA LEU A 580 17.73 -19.87 10.25
C LEU A 580 19.17 -20.34 10.09
N VAL A 581 20.02 -19.50 9.49
CA VAL A 581 21.43 -19.79 9.25
C VAL A 581 22.33 -19.01 10.20
N ALA A 582 23.32 -19.70 10.76
CA ALA A 582 24.22 -19.11 11.75
C ALA A 582 25.22 -18.10 11.14
N THR A 583 25.58 -18.29 9.90
CA THR A 583 26.57 -17.42 9.22
C THR A 583 26.08 -17.02 7.83
N PRO A 584 26.43 -15.83 7.35
CA PRO A 584 26.07 -15.39 5.99
C PRO A 584 26.57 -16.34 4.89
N ALA A 585 27.69 -16.99 5.09
CA ALA A 585 28.25 -17.95 4.12
C ALA A 585 27.39 -19.21 3.98
N ALA A 586 26.62 -19.60 5.01
CA ALA A 586 25.72 -20.75 4.97
C ALA A 586 24.46 -20.51 4.11
N VAL A 587 24.22 -19.28 3.68
CA VAL A 587 23.11 -18.92 2.78
C VAL A 587 23.27 -19.61 1.42
N GLY A 588 24.46 -19.66 0.86
CA GLY A 588 24.74 -20.20 -0.47
C GLY A 588 24.03 -19.36 -1.56
N GLU A 589 23.55 -20.03 -2.59
CA GLU A 589 22.87 -19.39 -3.73
C GLU A 589 21.33 -19.36 -3.58
N ARG A 590 20.82 -19.71 -2.39
CA ARG A 590 19.38 -19.76 -2.13
C ARG A 590 18.76 -18.36 -2.03
N ASN A 591 17.43 -18.28 -2.13
CA ASN A 591 16.70 -17.10 -1.69
C ASN A 591 16.98 -16.83 -0.21
N ALA A 592 17.24 -15.57 0.12
CA ALA A 592 17.63 -15.22 1.49
C ALA A 592 17.12 -13.86 1.97
N LEU A 593 16.93 -13.80 3.29
CA LEU A 593 16.58 -12.58 4.00
C LEU A 593 17.64 -12.30 5.07
N PHE A 594 18.13 -11.07 5.09
CA PHE A 594 19.17 -10.62 6.03
C PHE A 594 18.59 -9.50 6.90
N PHE A 595 18.77 -9.61 8.22
CA PHE A 595 18.28 -8.62 9.18
C PHE A 595 19.38 -8.19 10.12
N GLY A 596 19.56 -6.88 10.24
CA GLY A 596 20.52 -6.30 11.17
C GLY A 596 20.81 -4.84 10.88
N THR A 597 21.73 -4.27 11.65
CA THR A 597 22.21 -2.91 11.44
C THR A 597 23.19 -2.88 10.26
N LEU A 598 23.14 -1.80 9.45
CA LEU A 598 24.00 -1.70 8.27
C LEU A 598 25.48 -1.81 8.63
N ALA A 599 25.86 -1.26 9.77
CA ALA A 599 27.25 -1.31 10.27
C ALA A 599 27.77 -2.74 10.50
N GLN A 600 26.89 -3.68 10.80
CA GLN A 600 27.24 -5.08 11.08
C GLN A 600 26.95 -6.02 9.90
N MET A 601 26.37 -5.50 8.81
CA MET A 601 26.15 -6.31 7.62
C MET A 601 27.46 -6.76 6.99
N PRO A 602 27.54 -7.99 6.47
CA PRO A 602 28.73 -8.46 5.74
C PRO A 602 29.05 -7.55 4.56
N GLN A 603 30.31 -7.12 4.44
CA GLN A 603 30.75 -6.26 3.34
C GLN A 603 30.45 -6.86 1.95
N ALA A 604 30.57 -8.19 1.85
CA ALA A 604 30.24 -8.91 0.62
C ALA A 604 28.77 -8.75 0.23
N LEU A 605 27.84 -8.76 1.20
CA LEU A 605 26.44 -8.54 0.97
C LEU A 605 26.16 -7.10 0.54
N VAL A 606 26.77 -6.11 1.21
CA VAL A 606 26.62 -4.70 0.88
C VAL A 606 27.06 -4.42 -0.57
N ASN A 607 28.21 -4.99 -0.96
CA ASN A 607 28.71 -4.88 -2.34
C ASN A 607 27.81 -5.62 -3.34
N GLN A 608 27.26 -6.79 -2.96
CA GLN A 608 26.38 -7.59 -3.83
C GLN A 608 25.05 -6.91 -4.12
N LEU A 609 24.61 -6.05 -3.21
CA LEU A 609 23.37 -5.26 -3.36
C LEU A 609 23.62 -3.86 -3.95
N ASP A 610 24.82 -3.59 -4.47
CA ASP A 610 25.23 -2.29 -5.03
C ASP A 610 24.98 -1.12 -4.08
N LEU A 611 25.31 -1.31 -2.81
CA LEU A 611 25.26 -0.28 -1.80
C LEU A 611 26.66 0.28 -1.52
N ALA A 612 26.74 1.59 -1.27
CA ALA A 612 28.02 2.23 -0.98
C ALA A 612 28.62 1.69 0.33
N PRO A 613 29.84 1.14 0.31
CA PRO A 613 30.48 0.64 1.54
C PRO A 613 30.66 1.71 2.62
N ALA A 614 30.86 2.97 2.22
CA ALA A 614 30.97 4.10 3.13
C ALA A 614 29.70 4.29 4.01
N SER A 615 28.53 3.83 3.55
CA SER A 615 27.29 3.92 4.29
C SER A 615 27.29 3.09 5.58
N GLN A 616 28.13 2.07 5.69
CA GLN A 616 28.27 1.27 6.91
C GLN A 616 28.82 2.10 8.09
N VAL A 617 29.61 3.12 7.79
CA VAL A 617 30.24 3.98 8.81
C VAL A 617 29.44 5.26 9.03
N ALA A 618 28.85 5.82 7.97
CA ALA A 618 28.40 7.21 7.95
C ALA A 618 26.88 7.41 7.81
N TRP A 619 26.07 6.35 7.90
CA TRP A 619 24.61 6.51 7.65
C TRP A 619 23.95 7.62 8.49
N LYS A 620 24.33 7.78 9.77
CA LYS A 620 23.78 8.88 10.61
C LYS A 620 24.63 10.16 10.62
N GLU A 621 25.92 10.08 10.31
CA GLU A 621 26.80 11.24 10.39
C GLU A 621 26.61 12.21 9.23
N SER A 622 26.15 11.74 8.08
CA SER A 622 25.90 12.58 6.90
C SER A 622 24.77 13.60 7.08
N ALA A 623 23.83 13.37 7.98
CA ALA A 623 22.71 14.28 8.20
C ALA A 623 23.09 15.63 8.83
N SER A 624 24.18 15.67 9.60
CA SER A 624 24.65 16.92 10.25
C SER A 624 25.62 17.74 9.41
N ALA A 625 26.22 17.15 8.38
CA ALA A 625 27.28 17.79 7.57
C ALA A 625 26.79 18.35 6.22
N VAL A 626 25.55 18.03 5.79
CA VAL A 626 25.12 18.25 4.39
C VAL A 626 24.37 19.55 4.15
N GLN A 627 24.01 20.32 5.16
CA GLN A 627 23.26 21.56 4.90
C GLN A 627 24.01 22.73 4.23
N PRO A 628 25.34 22.91 4.34
CA PRO A 628 26.04 23.90 3.52
C PRO A 628 26.42 23.41 2.12
N ALA A 629 26.68 22.10 1.95
CA ALA A 629 27.20 21.55 0.69
C ALA A 629 26.14 21.42 -0.42
N GLN A 630 24.86 21.26 -0.10
CA GLN A 630 23.81 21.18 -1.11
C GLN A 630 23.58 22.49 -1.85
N THR A 631 23.72 23.63 -1.17
CA THR A 631 23.58 24.94 -1.82
C THR A 631 24.75 25.20 -2.74
N ASP A 632 25.96 24.84 -2.33
CA ASP A 632 27.16 25.03 -3.14
C ASP A 632 27.20 24.04 -4.33
N GLN A 633 26.80 22.78 -4.15
CA GLN A 633 26.65 21.81 -5.25
C GLN A 633 25.54 22.23 -6.23
N LEU A 634 24.40 22.72 -5.74
CA LEU A 634 23.36 23.29 -6.58
C LEU A 634 23.86 24.54 -7.35
N PHE A 635 24.69 25.38 -6.73
CA PHE A 635 25.32 26.51 -7.39
C PHE A 635 26.35 26.08 -8.43
N ASP A 636 27.14 25.05 -8.16
CA ASP A 636 28.13 24.52 -9.10
C ASP A 636 27.46 23.77 -10.26
N ASP A 637 26.41 22.97 -9.99
CA ASP A 637 25.56 22.35 -11.03
C ASP A 637 24.85 23.41 -11.91
N TRP A 638 24.38 24.50 -11.29
CA TRP A 638 23.80 25.60 -12.07
C TRP A 638 24.87 26.39 -12.84
N ARG A 639 26.08 26.53 -12.29
CA ARG A 639 27.19 27.16 -12.97
C ARG A 639 27.65 26.34 -14.17
N GLU A 640 27.76 25.02 -14.06
CA GLU A 640 28.02 24.12 -15.20
C GLU A 640 26.95 24.19 -16.26
N ARG A 641 25.68 24.30 -15.86
CA ARG A 641 24.55 24.48 -16.80
C ARG A 641 24.53 25.83 -17.50
N VAL A 642 25.01 26.87 -16.86
CA VAL A 642 25.07 28.23 -17.40
C VAL A 642 26.35 28.50 -18.22
N ASP A 643 27.49 27.94 -17.78
CA ASP A 643 28.79 28.08 -18.45
C ASP A 643 29.00 27.06 -19.61
N GLY A 644 28.08 26.11 -19.80
CA GLY A 644 28.10 25.15 -20.91
C GLY A 644 28.10 25.88 -22.26
N GLY A 645 29.19 25.79 -22.96
CA GLY A 645 29.39 26.46 -24.26
C GLY A 645 28.28 26.13 -25.28
N VAL A 646 28.19 26.93 -26.32
CA VAL A 646 27.18 26.90 -27.40
C VAL A 646 26.81 25.51 -27.92
N TRP A 647 27.71 24.53 -27.83
CA TRP A 647 27.49 23.14 -28.26
C TRP A 647 26.67 22.33 -27.26
N GLN A 648 26.79 22.54 -25.95
CA GLN A 648 26.00 21.84 -24.94
C GLN A 648 24.58 22.38 -24.87
N GLY A 649 24.38 23.68 -25.07
CA GLY A 649 23.04 24.28 -25.19
C GLY A 649 22.25 23.80 -26.40
N GLN A 650 22.90 23.42 -27.50
CA GLN A 650 22.24 22.83 -28.67
C GLN A 650 21.87 21.36 -28.46
N ILE A 651 22.71 20.61 -27.72
CA ILE A 651 22.39 19.21 -27.39
C ILE A 651 21.24 19.15 -26.39
N SER A 652 21.25 19.98 -25.35
CA SER A 652 20.17 20.03 -24.36
C SER A 652 18.85 20.52 -24.98
N SER A 653 18.88 21.48 -25.89
CA SER A 653 17.68 21.95 -26.59
C SER A 653 17.13 20.89 -27.58
N PHE A 654 17.98 20.09 -28.18
CA PHE A 654 17.60 18.95 -29.03
C PHE A 654 17.01 17.82 -28.18
N GLU A 655 17.61 17.54 -27.02
CA GLU A 655 17.11 16.56 -26.05
C GLU A 655 15.75 16.98 -25.48
N GLU A 656 15.58 18.23 -25.08
CA GLU A 656 14.30 18.76 -24.66
C GLU A 656 13.25 18.79 -25.79
N TRP A 657 13.66 19.05 -27.01
CA TRP A 657 12.79 18.98 -28.18
C TRP A 657 12.34 17.54 -28.44
N MET A 658 13.24 16.56 -28.36
CA MET A 658 12.93 15.14 -28.48
C MET A 658 12.01 14.66 -27.37
N LYS A 659 12.28 15.05 -26.12
CA LYS A 659 11.45 14.72 -24.98
C LYS A 659 10.04 15.30 -25.10
N ARG A 660 9.90 16.54 -25.56
CA ARG A 660 8.61 17.21 -25.73
C ARG A 660 7.78 16.67 -26.91
N ASN A 661 8.42 16.29 -28.02
CA ASN A 661 7.71 15.91 -29.23
C ASN A 661 7.55 14.40 -29.40
N PHE A 662 8.42 13.58 -28.81
CA PHE A 662 8.46 12.14 -29.01
C PHE A 662 8.50 11.34 -27.69
N ASP A 663 8.52 11.99 -26.55
CA ASP A 663 8.70 11.38 -25.22
C ASP A 663 9.96 10.47 -25.15
N ILE A 664 11.01 10.86 -25.89
CA ILE A 664 12.27 10.14 -25.97
C ILE A 664 13.31 10.93 -25.17
N SER A 665 13.84 10.34 -24.09
CA SER A 665 14.99 10.87 -23.34
C SER A 665 16.30 10.27 -23.85
N SER A 666 17.44 10.91 -23.59
CA SER A 666 18.77 10.38 -23.90
C SER A 666 19.03 9.01 -23.25
N ASP A 667 18.41 8.76 -22.10
CA ASP A 667 18.47 7.46 -21.41
C ASP A 667 17.78 6.35 -22.19
N THR A 668 16.74 6.66 -22.95
CA THR A 668 16.03 5.73 -23.84
C THR A 668 16.89 5.37 -25.08
N LEU A 669 17.88 6.20 -25.40
CA LEU A 669 18.79 6.01 -26.54
C LEU A 669 20.09 5.29 -26.18
N ARG A 670 20.28 4.89 -24.93
CA ARG A 670 21.47 4.10 -24.55
C ARG A 670 21.44 2.73 -25.20
N PHE A 671 22.52 2.37 -25.90
CA PHE A 671 22.68 1.08 -26.58
C PHE A 671 22.99 -0.07 -25.63
N LEU A 672 23.50 0.23 -24.45
CA LEU A 672 23.79 -0.74 -23.40
C LEU A 672 22.99 -0.38 -22.17
N PRO A 673 22.44 -1.37 -21.44
CA PRO A 673 21.87 -1.11 -20.13
C PRO A 673 22.92 -0.40 -19.28
N GLY A 674 22.54 0.66 -18.57
CA GLY A 674 23.44 1.34 -17.63
C GLY A 674 23.98 0.33 -16.62
N ALA A 675 25.19 0.48 -16.12
CA ALA A 675 25.63 -0.28 -14.96
C ALA A 675 24.73 0.09 -13.77
N GLU A 676 24.37 -0.89 -12.93
CA GLU A 676 23.67 -0.59 -11.68
C GLU A 676 24.43 0.48 -10.90
N GLN A 677 23.77 1.55 -10.54
CA GLN A 677 24.40 2.62 -9.79
C GLN A 677 24.53 2.24 -8.32
N ILE A 678 25.71 2.47 -7.76
CA ILE A 678 25.95 2.27 -6.34
C ILE A 678 25.05 3.25 -5.56
N TYR A 679 24.14 2.71 -4.75
CA TYR A 679 23.22 3.50 -3.96
C TYR A 679 23.83 3.88 -2.61
N THR A 680 23.74 5.15 -2.27
CA THR A 680 24.12 5.68 -0.95
C THR A 680 22.84 6.16 -0.25
N PRO A 681 22.43 5.54 0.88
CA PRO A 681 21.26 5.99 1.61
C PRO A 681 21.48 7.41 2.16
N PRO A 682 20.54 8.34 1.93
CA PRO A 682 20.58 9.66 2.52
C PRO A 682 20.54 9.60 4.06
N GLY A 683 21.11 10.60 4.74
CA GLY A 683 21.22 10.60 6.21
C GLY A 683 19.89 10.70 6.95
N ASN A 684 18.80 11.14 6.30
CA ASN A 684 17.44 11.21 6.85
C ASN A 684 16.70 9.87 6.80
N VAL A 685 17.23 8.88 6.09
CA VAL A 685 16.62 7.54 6.00
C VAL A 685 16.77 6.81 7.34
N SER A 686 15.67 6.32 7.87
CA SER A 686 15.61 5.57 9.13
C SER A 686 15.58 4.05 8.94
N PHE A 687 15.17 3.57 7.76
CA PHE A 687 15.07 2.15 7.44
C PHE A 687 15.21 1.91 5.93
N MET A 688 15.79 0.77 5.56
CA MET A 688 15.98 0.40 4.16
C MET A 688 15.76 -1.09 3.92
N LEU A 689 15.04 -1.40 2.84
CA LEU A 689 15.01 -2.71 2.19
C LEU A 689 15.81 -2.63 0.89
N ALA A 690 16.80 -3.50 0.71
CA ALA A 690 17.55 -3.62 -0.53
C ALA A 690 17.50 -5.06 -1.03
N GLN A 691 17.28 -5.23 -2.32
CA GLN A 691 17.16 -6.53 -2.97
C GLN A 691 18.13 -6.64 -4.14
N GLY A 692 18.77 -7.80 -4.30
CA GLY A 692 19.66 -8.12 -5.40
C GLY A 692 19.68 -9.61 -5.67
N MET A 693 20.43 -10.02 -6.70
CA MET A 693 20.66 -11.44 -6.98
C MET A 693 21.75 -12.00 -6.06
N SER A 694 21.71 -13.32 -5.81
CA SER A 694 22.85 -14.02 -5.23
C SER A 694 24.09 -13.94 -6.14
N PRO A 695 25.33 -14.16 -5.65
CA PRO A 695 26.52 -14.06 -6.46
C PRO A 695 26.52 -14.92 -7.73
N GLY A 696 25.93 -16.11 -7.67
CA GLY A 696 25.75 -17.00 -8.84
C GLY A 696 24.46 -16.74 -9.63
N GLY A 697 23.66 -15.75 -9.24
CA GLY A 697 22.43 -15.35 -9.94
C GLY A 697 21.26 -16.35 -9.83
N GLN A 698 21.32 -17.30 -8.89
CA GLN A 698 20.29 -18.34 -8.76
C GLN A 698 19.20 -17.99 -7.74
N GLY A 699 19.54 -17.20 -6.73
CA GLY A 699 18.62 -16.76 -5.68
C GLY A 699 18.50 -15.25 -5.62
N VAL A 700 17.50 -14.79 -4.89
CA VAL A 700 17.28 -13.37 -4.60
C VAL A 700 17.54 -13.13 -3.12
N TRP A 701 18.37 -12.14 -2.84
CA TRP A 701 18.73 -11.72 -1.51
C TRP A 701 18.04 -10.41 -1.17
N THR A 702 17.33 -10.35 -0.04
CA THR A 702 16.75 -9.12 0.49
C THR A 702 17.36 -8.81 1.85
N MET A 703 17.86 -7.61 2.00
CA MET A 703 18.40 -7.08 3.22
C MET A 703 17.45 -6.05 3.81
N ALA A 704 17.03 -6.26 5.07
CA ALA A 704 16.33 -5.29 5.89
C ALA A 704 17.31 -4.69 6.89
N THR A 705 17.55 -3.40 6.82
CA THR A 705 18.59 -2.75 7.63
C THR A 705 18.21 -1.35 8.09
N ALA A 706 18.82 -0.93 9.18
CA ALA A 706 18.65 0.37 9.79
C ALA A 706 19.92 0.80 10.54
N PRO A 707 20.03 2.04 11.01
CA PRO A 707 21.16 2.48 11.82
C PRO A 707 21.31 1.75 13.17
N THR A 708 20.19 1.41 13.81
CA THR A 708 20.15 0.68 15.08
C THR A 708 19.13 -0.45 15.04
N SER A 709 19.23 -1.44 15.95
CA SER A 709 18.24 -2.53 16.05
C SER A 709 16.83 -2.02 16.41
N ALA A 710 16.74 -0.97 17.23
CA ALA A 710 15.47 -0.33 17.53
C ALA A 710 14.86 0.36 16.28
N ASP A 711 15.68 1.06 15.48
CA ASP A 711 15.25 1.64 14.20
C ASP A 711 14.87 0.53 13.20
N LEU A 712 15.56 -0.61 13.20
CA LEU A 712 15.22 -1.76 12.38
C LEU A 712 13.80 -2.27 12.69
N ARG A 713 13.47 -2.44 13.97
CA ARG A 713 12.14 -2.86 14.42
C ARG A 713 11.08 -1.82 14.06
N THR A 714 11.30 -0.55 14.41
CA THR A 714 10.30 0.51 14.21
C THR A 714 10.13 0.86 12.72
N GLY A 715 11.22 0.88 11.95
CA GLY A 715 11.18 1.11 10.52
C GLY A 715 10.50 -0.03 9.75
N MET A 716 10.78 -1.28 10.14
CA MET A 716 10.07 -2.42 9.55
C MET A 716 8.57 -2.40 9.89
N ALA A 717 8.20 -2.05 11.11
CA ALA A 717 6.81 -1.89 11.50
C ALA A 717 6.11 -0.79 10.69
N ALA A 718 6.76 0.36 10.51
CA ALA A 718 6.24 1.44 9.68
C ALA A 718 6.08 1.02 8.21
N MET A 719 7.09 0.38 7.62
CA MET A 719 7.02 -0.13 6.24
C MET A 719 5.97 -1.22 6.05
N ALA A 720 5.65 -1.98 7.10
CA ALA A 720 4.62 -3.02 7.07
C ALA A 720 3.19 -2.45 7.03
N GLU A 721 2.96 -1.19 7.29
CA GLU A 721 1.63 -0.60 7.15
C GLU A 721 1.17 -0.62 5.69
N GLN A 722 -0.10 -0.93 5.46
CA GLN A 722 -0.65 -1.18 4.12
C GLN A 722 -0.37 -0.04 3.14
N LYS A 723 -0.49 1.20 3.58
CA LYS A 723 -0.24 2.40 2.76
C LYS A 723 1.18 2.45 2.21
N ARG A 724 2.18 2.17 3.06
CA ARG A 724 3.60 2.19 2.68
C ARG A 724 4.04 0.88 2.03
N TRP A 725 3.48 -0.25 2.47
CA TRP A 725 3.78 -1.56 1.90
C TRP A 725 3.52 -1.63 0.41
N THR A 726 2.39 -1.07 -0.05
CA THR A 726 1.99 -1.07 -1.46
C THR A 726 2.82 -0.15 -2.35
N THR A 727 3.56 0.80 -1.78
CA THR A 727 4.42 1.72 -2.56
C THR A 727 5.83 1.19 -2.80
N MET A 728 6.24 0.11 -2.10
CA MET A 728 7.56 -0.47 -2.29
C MET A 728 7.71 -1.06 -3.70
N ALA A 729 8.76 -0.64 -4.39
CA ALA A 729 9.08 -1.09 -5.75
C ALA A 729 10.59 -1.02 -6.01
N GLY A 730 11.01 -1.55 -7.17
CA GLY A 730 12.39 -1.51 -7.59
C GLY A 730 13.32 -2.42 -6.77
N ARG A 731 14.61 -2.06 -6.67
CA ARG A 731 15.63 -2.82 -5.95
C ARG A 731 15.92 -2.32 -4.53
N VAL A 732 15.65 -1.03 -4.27
CA VAL A 732 15.80 -0.42 -2.94
C VAL A 732 14.53 0.35 -2.60
N ALA A 733 14.04 0.16 -1.40
CA ALA A 733 12.98 0.98 -0.81
C ALA A 733 13.47 1.52 0.54
N THR A 734 13.38 2.82 0.73
CA THR A 734 13.85 3.51 1.94
C THR A 734 12.68 4.23 2.61
N TYR A 735 12.75 4.33 3.91
CA TYR A 735 11.77 5.05 4.71
C TYR A 735 12.40 6.19 5.50
N ASP A 736 11.85 7.38 5.33
CA ASP A 736 12.16 8.56 6.14
C ASP A 736 11.05 8.74 7.17
N ALA A 737 11.37 8.48 8.44
CA ALA A 737 10.41 8.60 9.54
C ALA A 737 10.01 10.06 9.84
N THR A 738 10.84 11.04 9.44
CA THR A 738 10.57 12.46 9.67
C THR A 738 9.54 13.00 8.69
N ALA A 739 9.69 12.59 7.41
CA ALA A 739 8.80 13.01 6.33
C ALA A 739 7.61 12.06 6.12
N ASP A 740 7.56 10.92 6.82
CA ASP A 740 6.64 9.80 6.61
C ASP A 740 6.58 9.35 5.14
N LYS A 741 7.74 9.25 4.50
CA LYS A 741 7.85 9.03 3.06
C LYS A 741 8.65 7.78 2.73
N VAL A 742 8.18 7.05 1.72
CA VAL A 742 8.91 5.93 1.09
C VAL A 742 9.46 6.41 -0.24
N ASP A 743 10.78 6.27 -0.42
CA ASP A 743 11.45 6.48 -1.69
C ASP A 743 11.94 5.14 -2.24
N THR A 744 11.90 4.99 -3.57
CA THR A 744 12.25 3.73 -4.24
C THR A 744 13.27 3.96 -5.35
N VAL A 745 14.16 2.98 -5.53
CA VAL A 745 15.16 2.96 -6.60
C VAL A 745 14.88 1.79 -7.52
N ALA A 746 14.65 2.06 -8.79
CA ALA A 746 14.40 1.04 -9.80
C ALA A 746 15.66 0.19 -10.03
N ALA A 747 15.48 -1.08 -10.46
CA ALA A 747 16.56 -1.90 -10.99
C ALA A 747 16.78 -1.51 -12.45
N GLU A 748 18.01 -1.12 -12.82
CA GLU A 748 18.35 -0.80 -14.21
C GLU A 748 18.54 -2.05 -15.05
N GLN A 749 19.03 -3.12 -14.45
CA GLN A 749 19.27 -4.42 -15.10
C GLN A 749 18.58 -5.59 -14.39
N PRO A 750 17.23 -5.68 -14.41
CA PRO A 750 16.57 -6.83 -13.81
C PRO A 750 16.90 -8.11 -14.58
N SER A 751 17.24 -9.15 -13.84
CA SER A 751 17.37 -10.51 -14.39
C SER A 751 15.97 -11.10 -14.65
N PHE A 752 15.79 -11.75 -15.80
CA PHE A 752 14.55 -12.44 -16.13
C PHE A 752 14.60 -13.87 -15.62
N ILE A 753 13.58 -14.25 -14.88
CA ILE A 753 13.41 -15.58 -14.30
C ILE A 753 12.27 -16.29 -15.01
N VAL A 754 12.57 -17.42 -15.67
CA VAL A 754 11.55 -18.23 -16.35
C VAL A 754 10.68 -18.92 -15.30
N THR A 755 9.42 -18.52 -15.23
CA THR A 755 8.43 -19.03 -14.24
C THR A 755 7.50 -20.10 -14.81
N ARG A 756 7.49 -20.28 -16.14
CA ARG A 756 6.56 -21.18 -16.84
C ARG A 756 7.27 -21.97 -17.94
N PRO A 757 6.74 -23.16 -18.30
CA PRO A 757 7.24 -23.90 -19.45
C PRO A 757 7.20 -23.05 -20.74
N PHE A 758 8.10 -23.39 -21.67
CA PHE A 758 8.17 -22.69 -22.94
C PHE A 758 6.82 -22.66 -23.67
N SER A 759 6.37 -21.46 -24.06
CA SER A 759 5.18 -21.23 -24.87
C SER A 759 5.48 -20.14 -25.90
N PHE A 760 5.29 -20.42 -27.19
CA PHE A 760 5.56 -19.47 -28.26
C PHE A 760 4.73 -18.19 -28.10
N SER A 761 3.47 -18.29 -27.68
CA SER A 761 2.62 -17.12 -27.45
C SER A 761 3.14 -16.24 -26.31
N ASN A 762 3.58 -16.84 -25.21
CA ASN A 762 4.16 -16.10 -24.09
C ASN A 762 5.49 -15.42 -24.50
N TRP A 763 6.37 -16.17 -25.17
CA TRP A 763 7.65 -15.60 -25.63
C TRP A 763 7.46 -14.44 -26.64
N ARG A 764 6.46 -14.54 -27.51
CA ARG A 764 6.08 -13.42 -28.39
C ARG A 764 5.69 -12.18 -27.59
N LEU A 765 4.87 -12.36 -26.52
CA LEU A 765 4.46 -11.26 -25.67
C LEU A 765 5.63 -10.68 -24.85
N ILE A 766 6.52 -11.53 -24.35
CA ILE A 766 7.75 -11.09 -23.66
C ILE A 766 8.61 -10.27 -24.63
N ALA A 767 8.86 -10.77 -25.83
CA ALA A 767 9.64 -10.06 -26.85
C ALA A 767 8.99 -8.73 -27.26
N ALA A 768 7.67 -8.68 -27.43
CA ALA A 768 6.94 -7.47 -27.73
C ALA A 768 7.08 -6.43 -26.61
N ASN A 769 6.93 -6.84 -25.36
CA ASN A 769 7.11 -5.95 -24.20
C ASN A 769 8.56 -5.45 -24.10
N TRP A 770 9.54 -6.33 -24.25
CA TRP A 770 10.93 -5.96 -24.19
C TRP A 770 11.32 -4.99 -25.32
N LEU A 771 10.88 -5.25 -26.54
CA LEU A 771 11.12 -4.37 -27.69
C LEU A 771 10.41 -3.01 -27.54
N SER A 772 9.21 -2.98 -26.96
CA SER A 772 8.47 -1.72 -26.77
C SER A 772 9.14 -0.77 -25.77
N SER A 773 9.89 -1.32 -24.81
CA SER A 773 10.69 -0.54 -23.86
C SER A 773 12.10 -0.22 -24.35
N ASN A 774 12.57 -0.88 -25.44
CA ASN A 774 13.91 -0.72 -25.99
C ASN A 774 13.82 -0.18 -27.44
N THR A 775 13.56 1.11 -27.59
CA THR A 775 13.28 1.77 -28.86
C THR A 775 14.38 1.55 -29.91
N LEU A 776 15.66 1.54 -29.51
CA LEU A 776 16.77 1.27 -30.43
C LEU A 776 16.79 -0.17 -30.91
N SER A 777 16.60 -1.14 -29.99
CA SER A 777 16.51 -2.55 -30.36
C SER A 777 15.33 -2.80 -31.29
N TYR A 778 14.19 -2.16 -31.02
CA TYR A 778 13.02 -2.19 -31.92
C TYR A 778 13.34 -1.68 -33.30
N SER A 779 14.00 -0.51 -33.39
CA SER A 779 14.39 0.11 -34.66
C SER A 779 15.37 -0.76 -35.45
N LEU A 780 16.37 -1.36 -34.79
CA LEU A 780 17.33 -2.26 -35.41
C LEU A 780 16.66 -3.55 -35.94
N VAL A 781 15.78 -4.15 -35.13
CA VAL A 781 15.00 -5.33 -35.55
C VAL A 781 14.11 -4.98 -36.75
N PHE A 782 13.44 -3.84 -36.72
CA PHE A 782 12.57 -3.38 -37.83
C PHE A 782 13.37 -3.14 -39.12
N ILE A 783 14.53 -2.48 -39.01
CA ILE A 783 15.44 -2.28 -40.17
C ILE A 783 15.93 -3.63 -40.70
N GLY A 784 16.28 -4.57 -39.80
CA GLY A 784 16.68 -5.93 -40.16
C GLY A 784 15.58 -6.66 -40.94
N PHE A 785 14.34 -6.59 -40.47
CA PHE A 785 13.20 -7.19 -41.16
C PHE A 785 12.95 -6.57 -42.54
N LEU A 786 13.03 -5.23 -42.64
CA LEU A 786 12.89 -4.53 -43.94
C LEU A 786 13.99 -4.95 -44.92
N THR A 787 15.21 -5.07 -44.42
CA THR A 787 16.35 -5.50 -45.27
C THR A 787 16.16 -6.96 -45.74
N LEU A 788 15.74 -7.85 -44.83
CA LEU A 788 15.42 -9.24 -45.16
C LEU A 788 14.31 -9.34 -46.19
N LEU A 789 13.20 -8.58 -45.97
CA LEU A 789 12.07 -8.51 -46.93
C LEU A 789 12.53 -8.06 -48.28
N GLY A 790 13.36 -6.98 -48.35
CA GLY A 790 13.95 -6.48 -49.57
C GLY A 790 14.82 -7.51 -50.28
N CYS A 791 15.66 -8.24 -49.52
CA CYS A 791 16.48 -9.32 -50.05
C CYS A 791 15.63 -10.49 -50.61
N VAL A 792 14.63 -10.92 -49.85
CA VAL A 792 13.71 -12.01 -50.29
C VAL A 792 12.96 -11.60 -51.54
N THR A 793 12.41 -10.39 -51.56
CA THR A 793 11.71 -9.85 -52.71
C THR A 793 12.63 -9.75 -53.93
N PHE A 794 13.86 -9.28 -53.75
CA PHE A 794 14.87 -9.21 -54.78
C PHE A 794 15.21 -10.61 -55.35
N LEU A 795 15.40 -11.62 -54.46
CA LEU A 795 15.69 -12.99 -54.88
C LEU A 795 14.52 -13.63 -55.62
N MET A 796 13.27 -13.39 -55.17
CA MET A 796 12.06 -13.85 -55.88
C MET A 796 11.93 -13.23 -57.27
N LEU A 797 12.10 -11.93 -57.40
CA LEU A 797 12.05 -11.23 -58.67
C LEU A 797 13.15 -11.66 -59.65
N ARG A 798 14.37 -11.91 -59.10
CA ARG A 798 15.47 -12.46 -59.90
C ARG A 798 15.21 -13.89 -60.35
N GLY A 799 14.50 -14.71 -59.55
CA GLY A 799 14.08 -16.06 -59.91
C GLY A 799 13.05 -16.05 -61.05
N MET A 800 12.04 -15.15 -60.98
CA MET A 800 11.02 -15.02 -61.99
C MET A 800 11.55 -14.45 -63.31
N GLY A 801 12.57 -13.55 -63.27
CA GLY A 801 13.19 -12.98 -64.46
C GLY A 801 14.11 -13.94 -65.26
N ARG A 802 14.38 -15.15 -64.73
CA ARG A 802 15.21 -16.18 -65.41
C ARG A 802 14.43 -17.18 -66.27
N HIS A 803 13.09 -17.08 -66.29
CA HIS A 803 12.23 -17.94 -67.11
C HIS A 803 11.71 -17.24 -68.40
N LYS A 804 12.58 -16.43 -69.05
CA LYS A 804 12.37 -15.96 -70.43
C LYS A 804 13.53 -16.40 -71.28
#